data_3d10edc7815c94a1c6ce784f8da10905
#
_entry.id   3d10edc7815c94a1c6ce784f8da10905
#
_cell.length_a   1.000
_cell.length_b   1.000
_cell.length_c   1.000
_cell.angle_alpha   90.00
_cell.angle_beta   90.00
_cell.angle_gamma   90.00
#
_symmetry.space_group_name_H-M   'P 1'
#
loop_
_entity.id
_entity.type
_entity.pdbx_description
1 polymer ?
#
loop_
_entity_poly.entity_id
_entity_poly.type
_entity_poly.pdbx_seq_one_letter_code
_entity_poly.pdbx_strand_id
1 'polypeptide(L)'
;MLKIVRRKRETLTYGPLLASSAFVWLLSLGCSAAVAAPESDVDTTPATHRAHQAGSRAAATHTTTHARTTQAPTPITSHAAPETLKVSVGRVHTHNAVQAVSREQMDHFVEGTSPNQILALTTPGASFQSDDAFGLDTVANTLYVRGFNQTQLGETLDGIPMGGQGFHNWNGLSVDQMEIQENVAGMTMSQGAGALDTPSAQTLGGALTYTTSDPKDKAGGRVGQTFGSYNAFRTFGRVDSGVLNSTGTKFYASFARTDQDKWKGYGDQQEMQANFKLVQPVGDRGKITAIFDYSDFQQYNYLGLTKGMWQREGRNADYLKPDYATALRYAQIGQGYPGVSALPGDPSVGDMENYAYDGTQTQRNYLSAITGEFQLFPNVTSKTVAYAHVSNGDYSGTNPFLTSPSTGVPMVMETGHPDVRRIGFTQNFTINVHKNVIQTGIWYENDTFNYPMRMYEDGLTSAHNSISGFKGSQATTWYSDSFNTNTFQFYLQDTYHIIEGMTVSAGFKSMLQTTHGGTSQDNSASVMPWLVQSVDPTSYTYSHPAAGSLTAANAFLPHFNFDYHFKDHHEVYFDIAENMRAYDYGQQTSSGTAWGALGNGTSVSAQQAFNAEKQTLRPERTWNYVVGYRYNSKLLSASADFYHTDYYNRLATVTTGPTNNQYGAMANVGRETMNGADVMAAIRPVRGLEISNSFSWNNAVYQGSLPDGTSLKGKHQVYYPKFMYKANLTYTWHRAMFNFNATYSSARQMTYMNDEQIPAYWTSNLNGSYNFGKVGFAQNIKTTFGITNLFNKNYIGGVYGAASVSGDNNDNLFVAAPREFFGSVSAQF
;
A
#
# COMPACT_ATOMS: atom_id res chain seq x y z
N MET A 1 48.40 32.09 13.05
CA MET A 1 48.70 32.04 11.62
C MET A 1 47.74 31.05 10.98
N LEU A 2 46.67 31.56 10.42
CA LEU A 2 45.66 30.78 9.67
C LEU A 2 46.24 30.43 8.29
N LYS A 3 46.10 29.16 7.90
CA LYS A 3 46.24 28.74 6.51
C LYS A 3 44.85 28.29 6.03
N ILE A 4 44.25 29.12 5.18
CA ILE A 4 43.00 28.80 4.45
C ILE A 4 43.40 27.90 3.29
N VAL A 5 42.85 26.68 3.26
CA VAL A 5 42.93 25.79 2.10
C VAL A 5 41.63 25.94 1.29
N ARG A 6 41.72 26.57 0.11
CA ARG A 6 40.65 26.63 -0.89
C ARG A 6 40.47 25.25 -1.48
N ARG A 7 39.29 24.64 -1.26
CA ARG A 7 38.80 23.51 -2.07
C ARG A 7 38.19 24.06 -3.34
N LYS A 8 38.71 23.59 -4.48
CA LYS A 8 38.11 23.74 -5.80
C LYS A 8 36.74 23.06 -5.83
N ARG A 9 35.72 23.80 -6.24
CA ARG A 9 34.43 23.25 -6.67
C ARG A 9 34.62 22.63 -8.04
N GLU A 10 34.52 21.33 -8.16
CA GLU A 10 34.25 20.69 -9.43
C GLU A 10 32.75 20.73 -9.67
N THR A 11 32.34 21.43 -10.70
CA THR A 11 30.99 21.50 -11.22
C THR A 11 30.68 20.22 -11.97
N LEU A 12 29.93 19.32 -11.33
CA LEU A 12 29.23 18.24 -12.04
C LEU A 12 28.04 18.84 -12.77
N THR A 13 28.17 18.96 -14.07
CA THR A 13 27.09 19.28 -14.99
C THR A 13 26.19 18.06 -15.12
N TYR A 14 25.08 18.05 -14.38
CA TYR A 14 23.95 17.17 -14.70
C TYR A 14 23.16 17.77 -15.84
N GLY A 15 23.09 17.08 -16.96
CA GLY A 15 22.24 17.45 -18.08
C GLY A 15 20.75 17.28 -17.73
N PRO A 16 19.96 18.33 -17.84
CA PRO A 16 18.51 18.23 -17.65
C PRO A 16 17.86 17.99 -19.01
N LEU A 17 17.74 16.75 -19.42
CA LEU A 17 17.07 16.44 -20.69
C LEU A 17 16.52 15.03 -20.70
N LEU A 18 15.34 14.85 -20.08
CA LEU A 18 14.40 13.79 -20.49
C LEU A 18 13.02 13.98 -19.82
N ALA A 19 12.89 14.80 -18.78
CA ALA A 19 11.58 15.07 -18.15
C ALA A 19 10.72 16.08 -18.95
N SER A 20 11.35 16.94 -19.77
CA SER A 20 10.63 17.97 -20.54
C SER A 20 10.00 17.45 -21.84
N SER A 21 10.50 16.38 -22.42
CA SER A 21 9.96 15.83 -23.67
C SER A 21 8.69 14.99 -23.48
N ALA A 22 8.53 14.33 -22.31
CA ALA A 22 7.31 13.57 -22.00
C ALA A 22 6.12 14.51 -21.69
N PHE A 23 6.41 15.67 -21.09
CA PHE A 23 5.36 16.64 -20.73
C PHE A 23 4.78 17.37 -21.94
N VAL A 24 5.61 17.63 -22.97
CA VAL A 24 5.18 18.26 -24.25
C VAL A 24 4.37 17.28 -25.10
N TRP A 25 4.66 15.96 -25.04
CA TRP A 25 3.91 14.96 -25.79
C TRP A 25 2.51 14.69 -25.20
N LEU A 26 2.36 14.76 -23.89
CA LEU A 26 1.05 14.62 -23.23
C LEU A 26 0.10 15.79 -23.52
N LEU A 27 0.63 16.99 -23.75
CA LEU A 27 -0.18 18.15 -24.13
C LEU A 27 -0.58 18.13 -25.62
N SER A 28 0.17 17.45 -26.50
CA SER A 28 -0.16 17.36 -27.91
C SER A 28 -1.19 16.27 -28.27
N LEU A 29 -1.43 15.31 -27.37
CA LEU A 29 -2.46 14.27 -27.58
C LEU A 29 -3.86 14.66 -27.13
N GLY A 30 -4.03 15.77 -26.41
CA GLY A 30 -5.32 16.28 -25.92
C GLY A 30 -6.04 17.26 -26.84
N CYS A 31 -5.44 17.70 -27.95
CA CYS A 31 -5.99 18.77 -28.79
C CYS A 31 -6.39 18.37 -30.23
N SER A 32 -6.41 17.08 -30.58
CA SER A 32 -6.65 16.65 -31.96
C SER A 32 -7.97 15.92 -32.19
N ALA A 33 -9.03 16.25 -31.47
CA ALA A 33 -10.36 15.70 -31.73
C ALA A 33 -11.45 16.77 -31.74
N ALA A 34 -11.29 17.78 -32.56
CA ALA A 34 -12.42 18.62 -33.01
C ALA A 34 -11.93 19.37 -34.25
N VAL A 35 -12.27 18.89 -35.44
CA VAL A 35 -12.65 19.59 -36.66
C VAL A 35 -12.65 18.59 -37.82
N ALA A 36 -13.81 18.24 -38.30
CA ALA A 36 -14.12 18.02 -39.72
C ALA A 36 -15.64 17.81 -39.88
N ALA A 37 -16.33 18.77 -40.40
CA ALA A 37 -17.57 18.57 -41.14
C ALA A 37 -17.48 19.39 -42.42
N PRO A 38 -17.94 18.88 -43.59
CA PRO A 38 -17.70 19.50 -44.88
C PRO A 38 -18.74 20.57 -45.19
N GLU A 39 -18.25 21.58 -45.94
CA GLU A 39 -19.07 22.60 -46.63
C GLU A 39 -19.96 22.01 -47.71
N SER A 40 -21.15 22.58 -47.85
CA SER A 40 -21.83 22.68 -49.15
C SER A 40 -22.65 23.97 -49.18
N ASP A 41 -22.30 24.81 -50.13
CA ASP A 41 -22.99 26.07 -50.57
C ASP A 41 -24.45 25.85 -50.89
N VAL A 42 -25.29 26.89 -50.70
CA VAL A 42 -26.06 27.61 -51.67
C VAL A 42 -26.84 28.78 -51.05
N ASP A 43 -26.69 29.89 -51.74
CA ASP A 43 -27.20 31.25 -51.80
C ASP A 43 -28.71 31.52 -51.51
N THR A 44 -29.03 32.64 -50.86
CA THR A 44 -29.78 33.83 -51.29
C THR A 44 -30.51 34.54 -50.14
N THR A 45 -30.34 35.83 -50.15
CA THR A 45 -30.90 36.93 -49.36
C THR A 45 -32.30 37.34 -49.77
N PRO A 46 -32.91 38.45 -49.21
CA PRO A 46 -33.38 38.77 -47.86
C PRO A 46 -34.84 39.28 -47.82
N ALA A 47 -35.45 39.49 -46.67
CA ALA A 47 -36.52 40.50 -46.52
C ALA A 47 -36.81 40.87 -45.05
N THR A 48 -36.88 42.12 -44.87
CA THR A 48 -37.25 43.03 -43.74
C THR A 48 -38.69 42.91 -43.29
N HIS A 49 -38.99 43.09 -41.97
CA HIS A 49 -39.78 44.21 -41.43
C HIS A 49 -40.19 44.08 -39.97
N ARG A 50 -39.75 45.09 -39.19
CA ARG A 50 -40.46 45.98 -38.26
C ARG A 50 -41.34 45.43 -37.12
N ALA A 51 -40.98 46.04 -36.00
CA ALA A 51 -41.58 46.25 -34.71
C ALA A 51 -43.07 46.59 -34.62
N HIS A 52 -43.68 46.29 -33.47
CA HIS A 52 -44.47 47.30 -32.72
C HIS A 52 -44.63 46.91 -31.24
N GLN A 53 -44.52 47.93 -30.41
CA GLN A 53 -44.79 48.01 -28.97
C GLN A 53 -46.32 48.08 -28.70
N ALA A 54 -46.67 47.62 -27.46
CA ALA A 54 -47.63 48.27 -26.53
C ALA A 54 -48.06 47.17 -25.54
N GLY A 55 -47.96 47.23 -24.30
CA GLY A 55 -48.28 48.12 -23.24
C GLY A 55 -49.67 47.89 -22.65
N SER A 56 -49.84 47.34 -21.44
CA SER A 56 -50.54 47.89 -20.30
C SER A 56 -51.01 46.91 -19.23
N ARG A 57 -50.80 47.29 -18.04
CA ARG A 57 -51.35 46.97 -16.69
C ARG A 57 -52.70 46.23 -16.62
N ALA A 58 -52.90 45.27 -15.71
CA ALA A 58 -53.47 45.46 -14.35
C ALA A 58 -53.94 44.19 -13.68
N ALA A 59 -53.77 44.14 -12.39
CA ALA A 59 -54.60 43.61 -11.31
C ALA A 59 -54.63 42.15 -10.93
N ALA A 60 -54.34 41.97 -9.67
CA ALA A 60 -54.33 40.81 -8.85
C ALA A 60 -55.66 40.06 -8.73
N THR A 61 -55.57 38.72 -8.60
CA THR A 61 -56.48 37.97 -7.69
C THR A 61 -55.80 36.70 -7.20
N HIS A 62 -55.77 36.54 -5.89
CA HIS A 62 -55.32 35.35 -5.20
C HIS A 62 -56.14 34.11 -5.55
N THR A 63 -55.45 33.00 -5.88
CA THR A 63 -56.01 31.65 -5.70
C THR A 63 -54.84 30.72 -5.39
N THR A 64 -54.84 30.25 -4.18
CA THR A 64 -53.94 29.19 -3.68
C THR A 64 -54.24 27.89 -4.36
N THR A 65 -53.30 27.37 -5.16
CA THR A 65 -53.32 25.98 -5.61
C THR A 65 -51.96 25.38 -5.31
N HIS A 66 -51.94 24.37 -4.44
CA HIS A 66 -50.76 23.56 -4.13
C HIS A 66 -50.23 22.92 -5.41
N ALA A 67 -49.16 23.40 -5.96
CA ALA A 67 -48.35 22.73 -6.96
C ALA A 67 -47.32 21.87 -6.25
N ARG A 68 -47.55 20.57 -6.37
CA ARG A 68 -46.60 19.52 -6.00
C ARG A 68 -45.37 19.63 -6.92
N THR A 69 -44.32 20.24 -6.45
CA THR A 69 -43.03 20.28 -7.12
C THR A 69 -42.44 18.89 -7.11
N THR A 70 -42.49 18.21 -8.21
CA THR A 70 -41.67 17.07 -8.51
C THR A 70 -40.24 17.57 -8.62
N GLN A 71 -39.45 17.42 -7.57
CA GLN A 71 -38.01 17.55 -7.65
C GLN A 71 -37.49 16.48 -8.62
N ALA A 72 -36.82 16.91 -9.67
CA ALA A 72 -36.00 16.05 -10.50
C ALA A 72 -34.92 15.40 -9.62
N PRO A 73 -34.61 14.10 -9.81
CA PRO A 73 -33.57 13.44 -9.01
C PRO A 73 -32.25 14.16 -9.27
N THR A 74 -31.63 14.61 -8.18
CA THR A 74 -30.26 15.15 -8.17
C THR A 74 -29.32 14.10 -8.72
N PRO A 75 -28.45 14.38 -9.69
CA PRO A 75 -27.50 13.40 -10.18
C PRO A 75 -26.58 13.00 -9.03
N ILE A 76 -26.54 11.71 -8.71
CA ILE A 76 -25.59 11.12 -7.79
C ILE A 76 -24.24 11.12 -8.52
N THR A 77 -23.40 12.11 -8.26
CA THR A 77 -22.00 12.10 -8.70
C THR A 77 -21.26 11.04 -7.91
N SER A 78 -20.97 9.91 -8.56
CA SER A 78 -19.97 8.96 -8.05
C SER A 78 -18.63 9.70 -7.96
N HIS A 79 -18.05 9.75 -6.75
CA HIS A 79 -16.76 10.36 -6.43
C HIS A 79 -16.68 11.91 -6.40
N ALA A 80 -17.70 12.61 -5.92
CA ALA A 80 -17.43 13.87 -5.24
C ALA A 80 -16.71 13.54 -3.93
N ALA A 81 -15.53 14.12 -3.70
CA ALA A 81 -14.89 14.09 -2.39
C ALA A 81 -15.95 14.48 -1.36
N PRO A 82 -16.16 13.69 -0.30
CA PRO A 82 -17.22 13.96 0.64
C PRO A 82 -16.91 15.25 1.37
N GLU A 83 -17.68 16.29 1.10
CA GLU A 83 -17.82 17.37 2.04
C GLU A 83 -18.30 16.76 3.35
N THR A 84 -17.37 16.73 4.33
CA THR A 84 -17.60 16.24 5.70
C THR A 84 -18.29 14.86 5.78
N LEU A 85 -17.54 13.81 5.49
CA LEU A 85 -17.84 12.50 6.06
C LEU A 85 -17.74 12.61 7.59
N LYS A 86 -18.84 12.94 8.23
CA LYS A 86 -19.05 12.62 9.64
C LYS A 86 -19.25 11.12 9.70
N VAL A 87 -18.15 10.39 9.77
CA VAL A 87 -18.19 8.97 10.05
C VAL A 87 -18.28 8.78 11.56
N SER A 88 -19.41 8.93 11.95
CA SER A 88 -20.18 7.80 12.51
C SER A 88 -20.42 6.79 11.41
N VAL A 89 -20.22 5.50 11.69
CA VAL A 89 -20.70 4.40 10.86
C VAL A 89 -22.03 4.81 10.23
N GLY A 90 -22.04 5.45 9.08
CA GLY A 90 -23.29 5.87 8.55
C GLY A 90 -23.28 7.01 7.54
N ARG A 91 -23.93 6.76 6.44
CA ARG A 91 -24.19 7.60 5.28
C ARG A 91 -23.00 7.83 4.34
N VAL A 92 -22.25 6.81 4.06
CA VAL A 92 -21.81 6.60 2.69
C VAL A 92 -22.93 5.75 2.05
N HIS A 93 -23.59 6.23 1.05
CA HIS A 93 -24.40 5.37 0.16
C HIS A 93 -23.39 4.56 -0.67
N THR A 94 -22.83 3.55 -0.04
CA THR A 94 -21.88 2.63 -0.65
C THR A 94 -22.63 1.35 -0.93
N HIS A 95 -22.63 0.95 -2.16
CA HIS A 95 -23.32 -0.25 -2.63
C HIS A 95 -22.54 -1.54 -2.38
N ASN A 96 -21.65 -1.60 -1.38
CA ASN A 96 -20.75 -2.74 -1.15
C ASN A 96 -20.34 -2.82 0.33
N ALA A 97 -19.68 -3.92 0.73
CA ALA A 97 -19.02 -4.05 2.04
C ALA A 97 -17.84 -3.06 2.18
N VAL A 98 -18.13 -1.76 2.28
CA VAL A 98 -17.15 -0.68 2.35
C VAL A 98 -17.06 -0.12 3.75
N GLN A 99 -15.84 0.00 4.26
CA GLN A 99 -15.50 0.73 5.47
C GLN A 99 -14.79 2.02 5.10
N ALA A 100 -15.04 3.09 5.84
CA ALA A 100 -14.43 4.39 5.57
C ALA A 100 -13.79 4.98 6.84
N VAL A 101 -12.64 5.62 6.67
CA VAL A 101 -11.96 6.39 7.72
C VAL A 101 -11.84 7.83 7.25
N SER A 102 -12.37 8.75 8.03
CA SER A 102 -12.39 10.19 7.70
C SER A 102 -11.19 10.93 8.28
N ARG A 103 -10.93 12.14 7.78
CA ARG A 103 -9.94 13.05 8.37
C ARG A 103 -10.20 13.31 9.86
N GLU A 104 -11.46 13.46 10.28
CA GLU A 104 -11.83 13.67 11.70
C GLU A 104 -11.37 12.50 12.57
N GLN A 105 -11.51 11.26 12.10
CA GLN A 105 -11.02 10.08 12.82
C GLN A 105 -9.49 10.01 12.83
N MET A 106 -8.84 10.36 11.72
CA MET A 106 -7.37 10.43 11.67
C MET A 106 -6.82 11.48 12.64
N ASP A 107 -7.53 12.59 12.81
CA ASP A 107 -7.17 13.67 13.73
C ASP A 107 -7.29 13.30 15.22
N HIS A 108 -7.78 12.10 15.55
CA HIS A 108 -7.73 11.55 16.92
C HIS A 108 -6.33 11.01 17.28
N PHE A 109 -5.47 10.78 16.31
CA PHE A 109 -4.11 10.26 16.48
C PHE A 109 -3.09 11.40 16.41
N VAL A 110 -1.86 11.09 16.79
CA VAL A 110 -0.73 12.04 16.69
C VAL A 110 -0.47 12.35 15.20
N GLU A 111 -0.12 13.60 14.90
CA GLU A 111 0.21 14.01 13.53
C GLU A 111 1.39 13.20 12.99
N GLY A 112 1.22 12.64 11.79
CA GLY A 112 2.17 11.76 11.13
C GLY A 112 1.89 10.26 11.31
N THR A 113 0.91 9.85 12.14
CA THR A 113 0.55 8.43 12.27
C THR A 113 0.12 7.85 10.93
N SER A 114 0.66 6.69 10.56
CA SER A 114 0.37 5.99 9.31
C SER A 114 -1.13 5.83 9.06
N PRO A 115 -1.66 6.18 7.88
CA PRO A 115 -3.04 5.91 7.48
C PRO A 115 -3.42 4.44 7.59
N ASN A 116 -2.54 3.53 7.21
CA ASN A 116 -2.76 2.09 7.30
C ASN A 116 -2.90 1.61 8.74
N GLN A 117 -2.12 2.17 9.66
CA GLN A 117 -2.25 1.88 11.08
C GLN A 117 -3.60 2.36 11.64
N ILE A 118 -4.02 3.56 11.27
CA ILE A 118 -5.33 4.10 11.69
C ILE A 118 -6.48 3.24 11.14
N LEU A 119 -6.42 2.84 9.86
CA LEU A 119 -7.37 1.93 9.26
C LEU A 119 -7.46 0.63 10.06
N ALA A 120 -6.30 0.02 10.33
CA ALA A 120 -6.24 -1.24 11.07
C ALA A 120 -6.77 -1.14 12.50
N LEU A 121 -6.59 0.00 13.18
CA LEU A 121 -7.12 0.20 14.54
C LEU A 121 -8.64 0.40 14.58
N THR A 122 -9.21 0.95 13.51
CA THR A 122 -10.62 1.38 13.48
C THR A 122 -11.55 0.44 12.73
N THR A 123 -11.02 -0.40 11.84
CA THR A 123 -11.81 -1.20 10.90
C THR A 123 -11.79 -2.68 11.27
N PRO A 124 -12.94 -3.40 11.34
CA PRO A 124 -12.97 -4.83 11.54
C PRO A 124 -12.31 -5.57 10.38
N GLY A 125 -11.77 -6.77 10.64
CA GLY A 125 -11.11 -7.62 9.64
C GLY A 125 -9.77 -7.09 9.13
N ALA A 126 -9.33 -5.89 9.50
CA ALA A 126 -8.05 -5.32 9.13
C ALA A 126 -7.02 -5.49 10.25
N SER A 127 -5.77 -5.75 9.89
CA SER A 127 -4.62 -5.82 10.80
C SER A 127 -3.41 -5.20 10.10
N PHE A 128 -2.75 -4.27 10.74
CA PHE A 128 -1.50 -3.68 10.24
C PHE A 128 -0.36 -4.13 11.15
N GLN A 129 0.64 -4.69 10.53
CA GLN A 129 1.85 -5.14 11.18
C GLN A 129 2.92 -4.08 10.93
N SER A 130 3.45 -3.48 11.98
CA SER A 130 4.47 -2.43 11.93
C SER A 130 5.29 -2.42 13.21
N ASP A 131 6.53 -1.97 13.11
CA ASP A 131 7.46 -1.80 14.21
C ASP A 131 7.47 -0.39 14.77
N ASP A 132 6.94 0.59 14.04
CA ASP A 132 6.93 2.01 14.40
C ASP A 132 5.55 2.66 14.24
N ALA A 133 5.36 3.84 14.85
CA ALA A 133 4.09 4.56 14.84
C ALA A 133 3.84 5.34 13.54
N PHE A 134 4.89 5.70 12.81
CA PHE A 134 4.79 6.51 11.59
C PHE A 134 4.74 5.68 10.30
N GLY A 135 5.00 4.37 10.38
CA GLY A 135 5.06 3.49 9.23
C GLY A 135 6.36 3.63 8.42
N LEU A 136 7.45 4.05 9.06
CA LEU A 136 8.75 4.26 8.41
C LEU A 136 9.42 2.96 7.99
N ASP A 137 9.29 1.89 8.80
CA ASP A 137 9.88 0.60 8.44
C ASP A 137 9.09 -0.10 7.33
N THR A 138 9.50 0.14 6.10
CA THR A 138 8.85 -0.42 4.91
C THR A 138 9.06 -1.92 4.75
N VAL A 139 10.04 -2.51 5.42
CA VAL A 139 10.32 -3.96 5.38
C VAL A 139 9.30 -4.73 6.21
N ALA A 140 8.97 -4.24 7.40
CA ALA A 140 8.06 -4.90 8.33
C ALA A 140 6.59 -4.56 8.10
N ASN A 141 6.30 -3.41 7.48
CA ASN A 141 4.94 -2.92 7.32
C ASN A 141 4.13 -3.80 6.36
N THR A 142 3.06 -4.39 6.87
CA THR A 142 2.13 -5.19 6.04
C THR A 142 0.70 -5.03 6.53
N LEU A 143 -0.20 -4.66 5.62
CA LEU A 143 -1.63 -4.62 5.88
C LEU A 143 -2.27 -5.95 5.49
N TYR A 144 -3.11 -6.49 6.36
CA TYR A 144 -3.96 -7.64 6.11
C TYR A 144 -5.43 -7.25 6.23
N VAL A 145 -6.25 -7.77 5.33
CA VAL A 145 -7.71 -7.62 5.34
C VAL A 145 -8.35 -8.97 5.11
N ARG A 146 -9.11 -9.49 6.09
CA ARG A 146 -9.80 -10.80 6.00
C ARG A 146 -8.90 -11.96 5.54
N GLY A 147 -7.62 -11.94 5.91
CA GLY A 147 -6.64 -12.96 5.52
C GLY A 147 -5.88 -12.67 4.23
N PHE A 148 -6.23 -11.64 3.49
CA PHE A 148 -5.47 -11.17 2.35
C PHE A 148 -4.42 -10.16 2.79
N ASN A 149 -3.19 -10.32 2.35
CA ASN A 149 -2.13 -9.34 2.60
C ASN A 149 -2.16 -8.21 1.57
N GLN A 150 -1.37 -7.16 1.80
CA GLN A 150 -1.33 -5.97 0.95
C GLN A 150 -1.03 -6.28 -0.53
N THR A 151 -0.24 -7.31 -0.83
CA THR A 151 0.05 -7.71 -2.22
C THR A 151 -1.15 -8.33 -2.95
N GLN A 152 -2.23 -8.57 -2.23
CA GLN A 152 -3.48 -9.17 -2.72
C GLN A 152 -4.65 -8.18 -2.68
N LEU A 153 -4.36 -6.91 -2.42
CA LEU A 153 -5.32 -5.80 -2.35
C LEU A 153 -5.01 -4.79 -3.45
N GLY A 154 -6.04 -4.24 -4.09
CA GLY A 154 -5.89 -3.11 -4.98
C GLY A 154 -5.72 -1.81 -4.18
N GLU A 155 -4.81 -0.93 -4.58
CA GLU A 155 -4.62 0.36 -3.95
C GLU A 155 -4.63 1.51 -4.95
N THR A 156 -5.32 2.60 -4.60
CA THR A 156 -5.35 3.82 -5.41
C THR A 156 -5.24 5.08 -4.54
N LEU A 157 -4.53 6.09 -5.04
CA LEU A 157 -4.48 7.44 -4.50
C LEU A 157 -5.11 8.41 -5.51
N ASP A 158 -6.23 9.08 -5.18
CA ASP A 158 -7.01 9.96 -6.08
C ASP A 158 -7.41 9.30 -7.42
N GLY A 159 -7.43 7.93 -7.45
CA GLY A 159 -7.70 7.13 -8.64
C GLY A 159 -6.45 6.74 -9.44
N ILE A 160 -5.26 7.07 -8.94
CA ILE A 160 -3.99 6.62 -9.50
C ILE A 160 -3.67 5.26 -8.92
N PRO A 161 -3.42 4.22 -9.74
CA PRO A 161 -3.00 2.92 -9.23
C PRO A 161 -1.64 3.01 -8.55
N MET A 162 -1.54 2.44 -7.34
CA MET A 162 -0.29 2.45 -6.57
C MET A 162 0.66 1.31 -6.95
N GLY A 163 0.23 0.40 -7.85
CA GLY A 163 1.05 -0.70 -8.37
C GLY A 163 1.11 -1.89 -7.44
N GLY A 164 2.06 -2.79 -7.68
CA GLY A 164 2.26 -3.99 -6.89
C GLY A 164 2.94 -3.67 -5.56
N GLN A 165 2.34 -4.10 -4.45
CA GLN A 165 2.85 -3.86 -3.11
C GLN A 165 3.80 -4.98 -2.62
N GLY A 166 4.20 -5.87 -3.51
CA GLY A 166 5.17 -6.92 -3.22
C GLY A 166 6.61 -6.41 -3.17
N PHE A 167 7.49 -7.27 -2.67
CA PHE A 167 8.93 -7.02 -2.64
C PHE A 167 9.29 -5.64 -2.08
N HIS A 168 9.01 -5.42 -0.79
CA HIS A 168 9.29 -4.15 -0.08
C HIS A 168 8.70 -2.89 -0.77
N ASN A 169 7.60 -3.04 -1.50
CA ASN A 169 6.96 -2.00 -2.31
C ASN A 169 7.82 -1.47 -3.48
N TRP A 170 8.80 -2.25 -3.95
CA TRP A 170 9.63 -1.85 -5.07
C TRP A 170 8.93 -1.94 -6.44
N ASN A 171 7.92 -2.82 -6.57
CA ASN A 171 7.13 -2.96 -7.80
C ASN A 171 5.98 -1.96 -7.88
N GLY A 172 5.80 -1.18 -6.84
CA GLY A 172 4.74 -0.19 -6.70
C GLY A 172 5.16 0.93 -5.76
N LEU A 173 4.19 1.52 -5.10
CA LEU A 173 4.40 2.65 -4.21
C LEU A 173 3.42 2.60 -3.05
N SER A 174 3.91 2.58 -1.83
CA SER A 174 3.06 2.69 -0.64
C SER A 174 2.54 4.11 -0.46
N VAL A 175 1.27 4.24 -0.09
CA VAL A 175 0.69 5.54 0.25
C VAL A 175 1.38 6.15 1.48
N ASP A 176 1.77 5.34 2.46
CA ASP A 176 2.50 5.82 3.65
C ASP A 176 3.82 6.50 3.29
N GLN A 177 4.51 6.01 2.24
CA GLN A 177 5.76 6.61 1.77
C GLN A 177 5.54 7.85 0.90
N MET A 178 4.44 7.91 0.12
CA MET A 178 4.29 8.94 -0.91
C MET A 178 3.52 10.14 -0.42
N GLU A 179 2.44 9.92 0.32
CA GLU A 179 1.51 10.98 0.67
C GLU A 179 1.71 11.45 2.11
N ILE A 180 1.88 12.74 2.28
CA ILE A 180 1.90 13.37 3.60
C ILE A 180 0.55 13.12 4.27
N GLN A 181 0.57 12.43 5.41
CA GLN A 181 -0.63 11.97 6.11
C GLN A 181 -1.65 13.10 6.37
N GLU A 182 -1.19 14.34 6.62
CA GLU A 182 -2.05 15.51 6.85
C GLU A 182 -2.83 15.98 5.62
N ASN A 183 -2.41 15.56 4.43
CA ASN A 183 -3.11 15.84 3.17
C ASN A 183 -4.19 14.81 2.86
N VAL A 184 -4.14 13.61 3.45
CA VAL A 184 -5.15 12.58 3.27
C VAL A 184 -6.48 13.05 3.86
N ALA A 185 -7.50 13.21 3.04
CA ALA A 185 -8.85 13.61 3.45
C ALA A 185 -9.68 12.43 3.97
N GLY A 186 -9.43 11.25 3.43
CA GLY A 186 -10.13 10.03 3.81
C GLY A 186 -9.60 8.82 3.07
N MET A 187 -9.95 7.65 3.59
CA MET A 187 -9.70 6.37 2.92
C MET A 187 -10.91 5.47 3.02
N THR A 188 -11.09 4.64 2.01
CA THR A 188 -12.12 3.62 1.98
C THR A 188 -11.51 2.27 1.69
N MET A 189 -12.07 1.24 2.32
CA MET A 189 -11.69 -0.15 2.12
C MET A 189 -12.92 -0.93 1.69
N SER A 190 -12.92 -1.43 0.47
CA SER A 190 -13.90 -2.39 -0.02
C SER A 190 -13.41 -3.80 0.26
N GLN A 191 -14.14 -4.55 1.08
CA GLN A 191 -13.75 -5.86 1.56
C GLN A 191 -14.40 -6.97 0.72
N GLY A 192 -13.59 -7.92 0.24
CA GLY A 192 -14.05 -9.08 -0.51
C GLY A 192 -14.27 -8.78 -1.99
N ALA A 193 -15.44 -8.28 -2.39
CA ALA A 193 -15.76 -8.06 -3.80
C ALA A 193 -14.86 -7.03 -4.49
N GLY A 194 -14.41 -6.01 -3.76
CA GLY A 194 -13.69 -4.88 -4.33
C GLY A 194 -14.62 -3.99 -5.18
N ALA A 195 -14.05 -2.96 -5.81
CA ALA A 195 -14.72 -2.13 -6.78
C ALA A 195 -14.31 -2.55 -8.20
N LEU A 196 -15.28 -2.68 -9.11
CA LEU A 196 -15.00 -3.05 -10.50
C LEU A 196 -14.09 -2.04 -11.21
N ASP A 197 -14.25 -0.76 -10.89
CA ASP A 197 -13.50 0.34 -11.49
C ASP A 197 -12.09 0.51 -10.92
N THR A 198 -11.70 -0.27 -9.89
CA THR A 198 -10.35 -0.20 -9.32
C THR A 198 -9.31 -0.67 -10.33
N PRO A 199 -8.39 0.21 -10.78
CA PRO A 199 -7.33 -0.16 -11.69
C PRO A 199 -6.21 -0.88 -10.91
N SER A 200 -6.30 -2.20 -10.82
CA SER A 200 -5.31 -3.03 -10.14
C SER A 200 -5.33 -4.46 -10.65
N ALA A 201 -4.15 -5.05 -10.77
CA ALA A 201 -3.95 -6.46 -11.10
C ALA A 201 -3.92 -7.37 -9.85
N GLN A 202 -4.28 -6.87 -8.66
CA GLN A 202 -4.08 -7.54 -7.37
C GLN A 202 -5.30 -7.46 -6.44
N THR A 203 -6.52 -7.49 -6.94
CA THR A 203 -7.76 -7.24 -6.18
C THR A 203 -8.39 -8.49 -5.56
N LEU A 204 -7.64 -9.52 -5.15
CA LEU A 204 -8.22 -10.77 -4.63
C LEU A 204 -9.10 -10.58 -3.39
N GLY A 205 -8.62 -9.76 -2.44
CA GLY A 205 -9.25 -9.55 -1.14
C GLY A 205 -10.05 -8.27 -1.00
N GLY A 206 -10.04 -7.42 -2.04
CA GLY A 206 -10.68 -6.12 -2.01
C GLY A 206 -9.80 -4.98 -2.51
N ALA A 207 -10.19 -3.75 -2.19
CA ALA A 207 -9.48 -2.55 -2.63
C ALA A 207 -9.46 -1.45 -1.56
N LEU A 208 -8.36 -0.70 -1.55
CA LEU A 208 -8.12 0.50 -0.75
C LEU A 208 -8.11 1.72 -1.66
N THR A 209 -8.82 2.75 -1.27
CA THR A 209 -8.83 4.03 -1.98
C THR A 209 -8.50 5.14 -1.00
N TYR A 210 -7.45 5.88 -1.28
CA TYR A 210 -7.04 7.06 -0.53
C TYR A 210 -7.41 8.30 -1.34
N THR A 211 -7.90 9.31 -0.65
CA THR A 211 -8.28 10.59 -1.27
C THR A 211 -7.55 11.72 -0.56
N THR A 212 -6.90 12.58 -1.33
CA THR A 212 -6.24 13.78 -0.78
C THR A 212 -7.21 14.95 -0.71
N SER A 213 -6.94 15.88 0.22
CA SER A 213 -7.73 17.10 0.35
C SER A 213 -7.52 18.02 -0.84
N ASP A 214 -8.57 18.73 -1.26
CA ASP A 214 -8.43 19.81 -2.25
C ASP A 214 -7.78 21.05 -1.63
N PRO A 215 -7.12 21.91 -2.45
CA PRO A 215 -6.66 23.24 -2.03
C PRO A 215 -7.83 24.09 -1.51
N LYS A 216 -7.60 24.84 -0.43
CA LYS A 216 -8.62 25.70 0.18
C LYS A 216 -8.94 26.90 -0.70
N ASP A 217 -10.19 27.41 -0.62
CA ASP A 217 -10.63 28.60 -1.35
C ASP A 217 -10.02 29.90 -0.79
N LYS A 218 -9.62 29.90 0.48
CA LYS A 218 -8.94 31.02 1.15
C LYS A 218 -7.46 30.73 1.29
N ALA A 219 -6.63 31.70 0.96
CA ALA A 219 -5.20 31.64 1.20
C ALA A 219 -4.92 31.43 2.69
N GLY A 220 -3.97 30.56 2.98
CA GLY A 220 -3.62 30.23 4.34
C GLY A 220 -2.54 29.16 4.42
N GLY A 221 -2.25 28.68 5.62
CA GLY A 221 -1.24 27.66 5.82
C GLY A 221 -1.48 26.87 7.10
N ARG A 222 -0.77 25.76 7.22
CA ARG A 222 -0.67 24.95 8.42
C ARG A 222 0.77 24.54 8.64
N VAL A 223 1.24 24.62 9.87
CA VAL A 223 2.52 24.07 10.30
C VAL A 223 2.29 23.13 11.48
N GLY A 224 3.08 22.09 11.58
CA GLY A 224 3.03 21.10 12.64
C GLY A 224 4.43 20.65 13.05
N GLN A 225 4.61 20.38 14.33
CA GLN A 225 5.81 19.81 14.87
C GLN A 225 5.46 18.68 15.82
N THR A 226 6.02 17.50 15.60
CA THR A 226 5.86 16.33 16.45
C THR A 226 7.20 15.94 17.04
N PHE A 227 7.18 15.53 18.31
CA PHE A 227 8.32 15.01 19.07
C PHE A 227 7.91 13.69 19.71
N GLY A 228 8.86 12.77 19.89
CA GLY A 228 8.53 11.50 20.50
C GLY A 228 9.73 10.73 21.04
N SER A 229 9.44 9.52 21.50
CA SER A 229 10.42 8.54 21.92
C SER A 229 11.43 8.27 20.81
N TYR A 230 12.64 7.86 21.18
CA TYR A 230 13.72 7.56 20.24
C TYR A 230 14.06 8.75 19.33
N ASN A 231 14.14 9.94 19.92
CA ASN A 231 14.46 11.19 19.22
C ASN A 231 13.53 11.49 18.03
N ALA A 232 12.33 10.93 18.03
CA ALA A 232 11.37 11.17 16.95
C ALA A 232 11.08 12.66 16.81
N PHE A 233 11.29 13.16 15.60
CA PHE A 233 11.13 14.55 15.25
C PHE A 233 10.49 14.66 13.87
N ARG A 234 9.30 15.26 13.79
CA ARG A 234 8.60 15.42 12.51
C ARG A 234 8.11 16.85 12.35
N THR A 235 8.51 17.45 11.23
CA THR A 235 8.09 18.80 10.83
C THR A 235 7.17 18.69 9.62
N PHE A 236 6.04 19.38 9.68
CA PHE A 236 5.09 19.50 8.59
C PHE A 236 4.80 20.97 8.28
N GLY A 237 4.67 21.28 7.00
CA GLY A 237 4.23 22.59 6.52
C GLY A 237 3.37 22.47 5.27
N ARG A 238 2.28 23.24 5.20
CA ARG A 238 1.40 23.35 4.01
C ARG A 238 0.98 24.79 3.80
N VAL A 239 0.96 25.20 2.55
CA VAL A 239 0.45 26.49 2.09
C VAL A 239 -0.64 26.25 1.06
N ASP A 240 -1.79 26.84 1.27
CA ASP A 240 -2.91 26.90 0.32
C ASP A 240 -2.98 28.30 -0.32
N SER A 241 -3.00 28.37 -1.65
CA SER A 241 -2.98 29.64 -2.40
C SER A 241 -4.26 30.46 -2.24
N GLY A 242 -5.36 29.82 -1.85
CA GLY A 242 -6.69 30.36 -2.09
C GLY A 242 -7.01 30.43 -3.59
N VAL A 243 -8.18 30.95 -3.92
CA VAL A 243 -8.58 31.21 -5.31
C VAL A 243 -7.76 32.34 -5.90
N LEU A 244 -7.00 32.04 -6.97
CA LEU A 244 -6.02 32.97 -7.58
C LEU A 244 -6.65 33.90 -8.63
N ASN A 245 -7.73 33.49 -9.27
CA ASN A 245 -8.31 34.18 -10.40
C ASN A 245 -9.83 33.91 -10.54
N SER A 246 -10.48 34.62 -11.47
CA SER A 246 -11.92 34.48 -11.72
C SER A 246 -12.33 33.10 -12.27
N THR A 247 -11.39 32.27 -12.74
CA THR A 247 -11.67 30.89 -13.20
C THR A 247 -11.60 29.88 -12.07
N GLY A 248 -11.20 30.30 -10.85
CA GLY A 248 -11.20 29.43 -9.68
C GLY A 248 -9.94 28.57 -9.50
N THR A 249 -8.83 28.93 -10.18
CA THR A 249 -7.54 28.21 -10.02
C THR A 249 -7.07 28.29 -8.58
N LYS A 250 -6.70 27.17 -8.01
CA LYS A 250 -6.14 27.08 -6.66
C LYS A 250 -5.15 25.93 -6.54
N PHE A 251 -4.18 26.05 -5.64
CA PHE A 251 -3.22 24.98 -5.37
C PHE A 251 -2.86 24.90 -3.88
N TYR A 252 -2.31 23.79 -3.49
CA TYR A 252 -1.48 23.70 -2.28
C TYR A 252 -0.10 23.14 -2.61
N ALA A 253 0.85 23.49 -1.74
CA ALA A 253 2.15 22.85 -1.64
C ALA A 253 2.40 22.51 -0.18
N SER A 254 2.93 21.32 0.08
CA SER A 254 3.24 20.84 1.41
C SER A 254 4.56 20.09 1.45
N PHE A 255 5.13 20.06 2.64
CA PHE A 255 6.40 19.40 2.94
C PHE A 255 6.33 18.76 4.30
N ALA A 256 6.88 17.55 4.43
CA ALA A 256 7.09 16.90 5.70
C ALA A 256 8.47 16.26 5.76
N ARG A 257 9.08 16.28 6.94
CA ARG A 257 10.30 15.55 7.24
C ARG A 257 10.14 14.85 8.58
N THR A 258 10.41 13.56 8.59
CA THR A 258 10.41 12.70 9.78
C THR A 258 11.79 12.14 9.98
N ASP A 259 12.31 12.23 11.21
CA ASP A 259 13.55 11.61 11.66
C ASP A 259 13.25 10.86 12.97
N GLN A 260 13.71 9.62 13.10
CA GLN A 260 13.56 8.82 14.32
C GLN A 260 14.70 7.82 14.45
N ASP A 261 15.26 7.67 15.64
CA ASP A 261 16.16 6.56 15.94
C ASP A 261 15.36 5.25 16.01
N LYS A 262 16.00 4.14 15.66
CA LYS A 262 15.44 2.81 15.91
C LYS A 262 15.22 2.59 17.40
N TRP A 263 14.15 1.91 17.78
CA TRP A 263 13.89 1.61 19.19
C TRP A 263 14.79 0.50 19.73
N LYS A 264 15.48 -0.27 18.86
CA LYS A 264 16.51 -1.24 19.19
C LYS A 264 17.65 -1.16 18.18
N GLY A 265 18.85 -1.56 18.62
CA GLY A 265 20.05 -1.58 17.78
C GLY A 265 20.55 -0.21 17.37
N TYR A 266 21.35 -0.17 16.32
CA TYR A 266 22.00 1.02 15.78
C TYR A 266 21.24 1.57 14.59
N GLY A 267 21.19 2.91 14.47
CA GLY A 267 20.73 3.61 13.27
C GLY A 267 19.41 4.33 13.44
N ASP A 268 19.06 5.03 12.41
CA ASP A 268 17.90 5.93 12.31
C ASP A 268 17.06 5.64 11.06
N GLN A 269 15.87 6.20 11.05
CA GLN A 269 14.92 6.16 9.96
C GLN A 269 14.52 7.59 9.62
N GLN A 270 14.65 7.96 8.36
CA GLN A 270 14.39 9.31 7.88
C GLN A 270 13.48 9.25 6.66
N GLU A 271 12.53 10.18 6.60
CA GLU A 271 11.66 10.36 5.45
C GLU A 271 11.43 11.84 5.16
N MET A 272 11.54 12.20 3.90
CA MET A 272 11.23 13.53 3.39
C MET A 272 10.17 13.42 2.30
N GLN A 273 9.07 14.14 2.45
CA GLN A 273 7.95 14.14 1.52
C GLN A 273 7.62 15.56 1.08
N ALA A 274 7.24 15.72 -0.19
CA ALA A 274 6.69 16.97 -0.71
C ALA A 274 5.53 16.66 -1.65
N ASN A 275 4.36 17.25 -1.38
CA ASN A 275 3.18 17.08 -2.21
C ASN A 275 2.68 18.43 -2.76
N PHE A 276 2.24 18.40 -4.01
CA PHE A 276 1.65 19.53 -4.70
C PHE A 276 0.37 19.10 -5.41
N LYS A 277 -0.70 19.86 -5.22
CA LYS A 277 -1.97 19.65 -5.93
C LYS A 277 -2.50 20.97 -6.45
N LEU A 278 -2.81 21.04 -7.74
CA LEU A 278 -3.44 22.18 -8.42
C LEU A 278 -4.81 21.75 -8.92
N VAL A 279 -5.80 22.60 -8.72
CA VAL A 279 -7.15 22.42 -9.26
C VAL A 279 -7.52 23.62 -10.12
N GLN A 280 -7.85 23.34 -11.38
CA GLN A 280 -8.31 24.32 -12.37
C GLN A 280 -9.73 23.96 -12.80
N PRO A 281 -10.77 24.67 -12.36
CA PRO A 281 -12.10 24.57 -12.94
C PRO A 281 -12.10 24.98 -14.44
N VAL A 282 -12.87 24.29 -15.26
CA VAL A 282 -13.01 24.55 -16.70
C VAL A 282 -14.49 24.83 -17.00
N GLY A 283 -14.87 26.10 -16.90
CA GLY A 283 -16.27 26.52 -16.97
C GLY A 283 -17.10 25.80 -15.91
N ASP A 284 -18.37 25.54 -16.27
CA ASP A 284 -19.34 24.86 -15.39
C ASP A 284 -19.37 23.33 -15.61
N ARG A 285 -18.53 22.82 -16.51
CA ARG A 285 -18.62 21.41 -16.97
C ARG A 285 -17.56 20.49 -16.45
N GLY A 286 -16.54 21.03 -15.77
CA GLY A 286 -15.50 20.14 -15.27
C GLY A 286 -14.33 20.86 -14.61
N LYS A 287 -13.33 20.06 -14.31
CA LYS A 287 -12.06 20.52 -13.73
C LYS A 287 -10.88 19.68 -14.22
N ILE A 288 -9.73 20.27 -14.18
CA ILE A 288 -8.44 19.61 -14.34
C ILE A 288 -7.73 19.66 -12.98
N THR A 289 -7.23 18.54 -12.53
CA THR A 289 -6.39 18.42 -11.33
C THR A 289 -5.01 17.94 -11.75
N ALA A 290 -3.95 18.61 -11.29
CA ALA A 290 -2.58 18.13 -11.46
C ALA A 290 -1.97 17.89 -10.09
N ILE A 291 -1.27 16.77 -9.95
CA ILE A 291 -0.50 16.44 -8.74
C ILE A 291 0.96 16.18 -9.11
N PHE A 292 1.84 16.51 -8.16
CA PHE A 292 3.24 16.11 -8.17
C PHE A 292 3.65 15.82 -6.74
N ASP A 293 4.07 14.58 -6.52
CA ASP A 293 4.48 14.10 -5.21
C ASP A 293 5.90 13.53 -5.28
N TYR A 294 6.66 13.79 -4.25
CA TYR A 294 8.04 13.38 -4.07
C TYR A 294 8.22 12.78 -2.69
N SER A 295 8.96 11.68 -2.61
CA SER A 295 9.47 11.14 -1.36
C SER A 295 10.92 10.67 -1.48
N ASP A 296 11.67 10.83 -0.39
CA ASP A 296 13.03 10.32 -0.22
C ASP A 296 13.13 9.76 1.20
N PHE A 297 13.30 8.45 1.31
CA PHE A 297 13.49 7.85 2.60
C PHE A 297 14.79 7.07 2.70
N GLN A 298 15.33 7.00 3.90
CA GLN A 298 16.53 6.27 4.26
C GLN A 298 16.30 5.63 5.62
N GLN A 299 16.61 4.34 5.74
CA GLN A 299 16.45 3.64 7.01
C GLN A 299 17.57 2.63 7.26
N TYR A 300 17.92 2.44 8.52
CA TYR A 300 18.49 1.20 9.01
C TYR A 300 17.36 0.23 9.32
N ASN A 301 17.44 -0.97 8.76
CA ASN A 301 16.40 -1.99 8.95
C ASN A 301 16.46 -2.57 10.37
N TYR A 302 15.35 -3.09 10.86
CA TYR A 302 15.33 -3.99 12.00
C TYR A 302 15.70 -5.40 11.56
N LEU A 303 16.48 -6.13 12.38
CA LEU A 303 16.77 -7.53 12.13
C LEU A 303 15.50 -8.36 12.36
N GLY A 304 15.08 -9.12 11.37
CA GLY A 304 14.08 -10.16 11.53
C GLY A 304 14.65 -11.30 12.38
N LEU A 305 13.92 -11.69 13.42
CA LEU A 305 14.36 -12.73 14.36
C LEU A 305 13.67 -14.06 14.04
N THR A 306 14.39 -15.16 14.25
CA THR A 306 13.71 -16.44 14.37
C THR A 306 12.97 -16.51 15.72
N LYS A 307 11.97 -17.39 15.85
CA LYS A 307 11.29 -17.59 17.12
C LYS A 307 12.26 -17.98 18.23
N GLY A 308 13.24 -18.84 17.89
CA GLY A 308 14.29 -19.24 18.81
C GLY A 308 15.17 -18.07 19.27
N MET A 309 15.63 -17.20 18.36
CA MET A 309 16.35 -15.98 18.71
C MET A 309 15.52 -15.07 19.64
N TRP A 310 14.27 -14.79 19.29
CA TRP A 310 13.41 -13.97 20.15
C TRP A 310 13.24 -14.51 21.57
N GLN A 311 13.13 -15.84 21.71
CA GLN A 311 12.98 -16.49 23.01
C GLN A 311 14.27 -16.48 23.83
N ARG A 312 15.45 -16.62 23.21
CA ARG A 312 16.76 -16.66 23.87
C ARG A 312 17.36 -15.30 24.12
N GLU A 313 17.36 -14.45 23.07
CA GLU A 313 18.03 -13.15 23.07
C GLU A 313 17.08 -12.03 23.50
N GLY A 314 15.76 -12.26 23.45
CA GLY A 314 14.75 -11.29 23.83
C GLY A 314 14.43 -10.26 22.76
N ARG A 315 13.66 -9.25 23.16
CA ARG A 315 13.10 -8.24 22.25
C ARG A 315 14.11 -7.27 21.65
N ASN A 316 15.28 -7.12 22.27
CA ASN A 316 16.29 -6.12 21.89
C ASN A 316 17.32 -6.67 20.90
N ALA A 317 17.27 -7.94 20.54
CA ALA A 317 18.16 -8.52 19.53
C ALA A 317 18.00 -7.80 18.19
N ASP A 318 19.11 -7.36 17.60
CA ASP A 318 19.15 -6.62 16.34
C ASP A 318 20.52 -6.80 15.66
N TYR A 319 20.75 -6.12 14.54
CA TYR A 319 22.02 -6.07 13.85
C TYR A 319 23.16 -5.68 14.80
N LEU A 320 24.37 -6.16 14.49
CA LEU A 320 25.53 -6.04 15.38
C LEU A 320 26.27 -4.71 15.26
N LYS A 321 25.94 -3.85 14.30
CA LYS A 321 26.54 -2.53 14.18
C LYS A 321 26.39 -1.74 15.51
N PRO A 322 27.47 -1.05 16.01
CA PRO A 322 28.76 -0.80 15.35
C PRO A 322 29.84 -1.85 15.64
N ASP A 323 29.56 -2.98 16.27
CA ASP A 323 30.54 -4.01 16.65
C ASP A 323 30.84 -4.97 15.47
N TYR A 324 31.74 -4.51 14.58
CA TYR A 324 32.17 -5.28 13.43
C TYR A 324 32.96 -6.54 13.83
N ALA A 325 33.75 -6.48 14.91
CA ALA A 325 34.56 -7.61 15.33
C ALA A 325 33.70 -8.81 15.77
N THR A 326 32.63 -8.54 16.49
CA THR A 326 31.62 -9.58 16.84
C THR A 326 30.90 -10.11 15.60
N ALA A 327 30.49 -9.24 14.67
CA ALA A 327 29.86 -9.68 13.43
C ALA A 327 30.77 -10.60 12.62
N LEU A 328 32.05 -10.22 12.46
CA LEU A 328 33.04 -11.04 11.76
C LEU A 328 33.22 -12.39 12.45
N ARG A 329 33.35 -12.42 13.78
CA ARG A 329 33.52 -13.63 14.57
C ARG A 329 32.29 -14.56 14.41
N TYR A 330 31.07 -14.05 14.43
CA TYR A 330 29.86 -14.82 14.25
C TYR A 330 29.78 -15.42 12.84
N ALA A 331 30.11 -14.62 11.83
CA ALA A 331 30.20 -15.12 10.47
C ALA A 331 31.24 -16.22 10.30
N GLN A 332 32.41 -16.10 10.94
CA GLN A 332 33.44 -17.15 10.96
C GLN A 332 32.96 -18.44 11.63
N ILE A 333 32.25 -18.33 12.77
CA ILE A 333 31.70 -19.47 13.48
C ILE A 333 30.63 -20.15 12.63
N GLY A 334 29.69 -19.38 12.09
CA GLY A 334 28.60 -19.87 11.24
C GLY A 334 29.12 -20.59 9.98
N GLN A 335 30.23 -20.10 9.38
CA GLN A 335 30.88 -20.71 8.22
C GLN A 335 31.91 -21.82 8.62
N GLY A 336 32.04 -22.15 9.92
CA GLY A 336 32.92 -23.24 10.37
C GLY A 336 34.43 -22.95 10.25
N TYR A 337 34.85 -21.71 10.39
CA TYR A 337 36.26 -21.32 10.32
C TYR A 337 37.11 -21.96 11.44
N PRO A 338 38.22 -22.61 11.11
CA PRO A 338 39.06 -23.29 12.09
C PRO A 338 39.63 -22.33 13.13
N GLY A 339 39.59 -22.73 14.42
CA GLY A 339 40.21 -21.98 15.51
C GLY A 339 39.35 -20.82 16.03
N VAL A 340 38.16 -20.59 15.51
CA VAL A 340 37.18 -19.62 16.02
C VAL A 340 36.07 -20.39 16.73
N SER A 341 35.72 -20.00 17.94
CA SER A 341 34.67 -20.66 18.73
C SER A 341 33.83 -19.67 19.49
N ALA A 342 32.62 -20.06 19.86
CA ALA A 342 31.71 -19.29 20.69
C ALA A 342 32.32 -19.05 22.09
N LEU A 343 32.06 -17.88 22.63
CA LEU A 343 32.46 -17.47 23.96
C LEU A 343 31.29 -17.63 24.95
N PRO A 344 31.54 -17.68 26.26
CA PRO A 344 30.47 -17.66 27.25
C PRO A 344 29.64 -16.37 27.12
N GLY A 345 28.31 -16.52 26.96
CA GLY A 345 27.39 -15.44 26.77
C GLY A 345 27.05 -15.11 25.31
N ASP A 346 27.73 -15.72 24.35
CA ASP A 346 27.34 -15.64 22.94
C ASP A 346 25.99 -16.36 22.68
N PRO A 347 25.27 -15.98 21.62
CA PRO A 347 24.14 -16.71 21.07
C PRO A 347 24.49 -18.17 20.76
N SER A 348 23.49 -19.02 20.55
CA SER A 348 23.74 -20.36 20.00
C SER A 348 24.37 -20.27 18.61
N VAL A 349 25.16 -21.27 18.24
CA VAL A 349 25.81 -21.27 16.91
C VAL A 349 24.78 -21.12 15.78
N GLY A 350 23.62 -21.78 15.89
CA GLY A 350 22.55 -21.64 14.90
C GLY A 350 21.91 -20.23 14.87
N ASP A 351 21.97 -19.47 15.97
CA ASP A 351 21.50 -18.08 15.98
C ASP A 351 22.55 -17.13 15.40
N MET A 352 23.88 -17.41 15.60
CA MET A 352 24.95 -16.60 15.03
C MET A 352 24.88 -16.50 13.52
N GLU A 353 24.41 -17.54 12.84
CA GLU A 353 24.21 -17.55 11.40
C GLU A 353 23.19 -16.50 10.93
N ASN A 354 22.27 -16.08 11.78
CA ASN A 354 21.25 -15.09 11.46
C ASN A 354 21.66 -13.66 11.80
N TYR A 355 22.78 -13.46 12.55
CA TYR A 355 23.26 -12.13 12.85
C TYR A 355 24.10 -11.57 11.71
N ALA A 356 23.69 -10.42 11.19
CA ALA A 356 24.47 -9.64 10.25
C ALA A 356 24.96 -8.34 10.90
N TYR A 357 25.93 -7.67 10.26
CA TYR A 357 26.46 -6.41 10.77
C TYR A 357 25.44 -5.29 10.68
N ASP A 358 24.83 -5.08 9.51
CA ASP A 358 23.75 -4.10 9.30
C ASP A 358 22.86 -4.46 8.10
N GLY A 359 21.74 -3.75 8.00
CA GLY A 359 20.86 -3.72 6.86
C GLY A 359 20.26 -2.33 6.69
N THR A 360 20.18 -1.84 5.48
CA THR A 360 19.67 -0.50 5.17
C THR A 360 18.83 -0.49 3.92
N GLN A 361 17.97 0.53 3.82
CA GLN A 361 17.19 0.79 2.62
C GLN A 361 17.13 2.29 2.34
N THR A 362 17.25 2.65 1.08
CA THR A 362 16.97 4.00 0.57
C THR A 362 16.02 3.90 -0.59
N GLN A 363 15.10 4.84 -0.72
CA GLN A 363 14.21 4.87 -1.88
C GLN A 363 13.80 6.31 -2.16
N ARG A 364 13.79 6.67 -3.43
CA ARG A 364 13.35 7.97 -3.90
C ARG A 364 12.27 7.78 -4.94
N ASN A 365 11.15 8.44 -4.74
CA ASN A 365 9.96 8.31 -5.57
C ASN A 365 9.52 9.66 -6.13
N TYR A 366 9.03 9.63 -7.37
CA TYR A 366 8.38 10.76 -8.05
C TYR A 366 7.08 10.26 -8.65
N LEU A 367 5.96 10.83 -8.22
CA LEU A 367 4.64 10.53 -8.78
C LEU A 367 4.05 11.81 -9.37
N SER A 368 3.55 11.73 -10.59
CA SER A 368 2.87 12.84 -11.25
C SER A 368 1.61 12.34 -11.90
N ALA A 369 0.52 13.12 -11.81
CA ALA A 369 -0.69 12.81 -12.55
C ALA A 369 -1.46 14.06 -12.97
N ILE A 370 -2.21 13.89 -14.06
CA ILE A 370 -3.21 14.86 -14.52
C ILE A 370 -4.54 14.15 -14.59
N THR A 371 -5.52 14.68 -13.88
CA THR A 371 -6.90 14.19 -13.86
C THR A 371 -7.82 15.20 -14.53
N GLY A 372 -8.56 14.78 -15.54
CA GLY A 372 -9.64 15.54 -16.15
C GLY A 372 -11.00 14.94 -15.76
N GLU A 373 -11.87 15.74 -15.15
CA GLU A 373 -13.23 15.35 -14.80
C GLU A 373 -14.21 16.28 -15.52
N PHE A 374 -14.99 15.74 -16.47
CA PHE A 374 -15.86 16.54 -17.32
C PHE A 374 -17.27 15.97 -17.47
N GLN A 375 -18.26 16.82 -17.41
CA GLN A 375 -19.61 16.50 -17.85
C GLN A 375 -19.68 16.72 -19.37
N LEU A 376 -19.60 15.64 -20.15
CA LEU A 376 -19.60 15.70 -21.61
C LEU A 376 -21.01 16.01 -22.14
N PHE A 377 -22.02 15.36 -21.55
CA PHE A 377 -23.44 15.56 -21.81
C PHE A 377 -24.19 15.65 -20.47
N PRO A 378 -25.43 16.11 -20.44
CA PRO A 378 -26.20 16.24 -19.19
C PRO A 378 -26.26 14.94 -18.35
N ASN A 379 -26.16 13.80 -19.02
CA ASN A 379 -26.23 12.47 -18.41
C ASN A 379 -24.93 11.65 -18.53
N VAL A 380 -23.84 12.25 -19.02
CA VAL A 380 -22.55 11.55 -19.20
C VAL A 380 -21.43 12.33 -18.56
N THR A 381 -20.78 11.72 -17.60
CA THR A 381 -19.52 12.24 -17.02
C THR A 381 -18.34 11.37 -17.45
N SER A 382 -17.20 12.00 -17.61
CA SER A 382 -15.92 11.39 -17.96
C SER A 382 -14.87 11.73 -16.90
N LYS A 383 -14.11 10.73 -16.47
CA LYS A 383 -12.91 10.92 -15.64
C LYS A 383 -11.73 10.23 -16.32
N THR A 384 -10.71 11.02 -16.65
CA THR A 384 -9.44 10.55 -17.20
C THR A 384 -8.34 10.82 -16.20
N VAL A 385 -7.51 9.84 -15.89
CA VAL A 385 -6.29 10.01 -15.08
C VAL A 385 -5.11 9.52 -15.91
N ALA A 386 -4.15 10.40 -16.20
CA ALA A 386 -2.87 10.03 -16.80
C ALA A 386 -1.77 10.24 -15.76
N TYR A 387 -0.89 9.27 -15.59
CA TYR A 387 0.11 9.28 -14.53
C TYR A 387 1.45 8.71 -14.95
N ALA A 388 2.49 9.11 -14.23
CA ALA A 388 3.84 8.56 -14.33
C ALA A 388 4.45 8.45 -12.93
N HIS A 389 5.12 7.33 -12.67
CA HIS A 389 5.84 7.07 -11.43
C HIS A 389 7.26 6.60 -11.77
N VAL A 390 8.25 7.17 -11.06
CA VAL A 390 9.65 6.75 -11.13
C VAL A 390 10.13 6.49 -9.71
N SER A 391 10.75 5.35 -9.49
CA SER A 391 11.36 4.97 -8.21
C SER A 391 12.77 4.44 -8.42
N ASN A 392 13.69 4.82 -7.55
CA ASN A 392 15.02 4.22 -7.46
C ASN A 392 15.54 4.26 -6.02
N GLY A 393 16.48 3.39 -5.70
CA GLY A 393 17.08 3.35 -4.38
C GLY A 393 18.04 2.19 -4.24
N ASP A 394 18.41 1.88 -3.00
CA ASP A 394 19.30 0.78 -2.68
C ASP A 394 18.70 -0.01 -1.50
N TYR A 395 18.67 -1.33 -1.63
CA TYR A 395 18.46 -2.26 -0.53
C TYR A 395 19.80 -2.91 -0.25
N SER A 396 20.39 -2.66 0.93
CA SER A 396 21.75 -3.06 1.23
C SER A 396 21.82 -3.77 2.57
N GLY A 397 22.70 -4.75 2.67
CA GLY A 397 22.95 -5.45 3.90
C GLY A 397 24.26 -6.23 3.84
N THR A 398 24.86 -6.43 5.03
CA THR A 398 26.01 -7.32 5.15
C THR A 398 25.53 -8.77 5.12
N ASN A 399 26.04 -9.55 4.17
CA ASN A 399 25.76 -10.98 4.08
C ASN A 399 26.89 -11.77 4.75
N PRO A 400 26.61 -12.45 5.89
CA PRO A 400 27.61 -13.21 6.63
C PRO A 400 27.84 -14.62 6.07
N PHE A 401 27.17 -15.01 4.98
CA PHE A 401 27.30 -16.32 4.34
C PHE A 401 28.23 -16.33 3.12
N LEU A 402 28.60 -15.14 2.63
CA LEU A 402 29.46 -14.98 1.46
C LEU A 402 30.85 -14.50 1.88
N THR A 403 31.87 -14.98 1.18
CA THR A 403 33.27 -14.61 1.44
C THR A 403 33.73 -13.60 0.42
N SER A 404 34.35 -12.51 0.91
CA SER A 404 35.00 -11.49 0.07
C SER A 404 36.17 -12.12 -0.70
N PRO A 405 36.16 -12.17 -2.05
CA PRO A 405 37.11 -12.96 -2.83
C PRO A 405 38.57 -12.56 -2.65
N SER A 406 38.88 -11.25 -2.52
CA SER A 406 40.27 -10.78 -2.42
C SER A 406 40.82 -10.74 -0.99
N THR A 407 39.94 -10.57 -0.01
CA THR A 407 40.36 -10.42 1.41
C THR A 407 40.22 -11.71 2.21
N GLY A 408 39.39 -12.67 1.72
CA GLY A 408 39.06 -13.91 2.44
C GLY A 408 38.16 -13.70 3.67
N VAL A 409 37.59 -12.51 3.84
CA VAL A 409 36.68 -12.19 4.95
C VAL A 409 35.33 -12.87 4.68
N PRO A 410 34.74 -13.61 5.65
CA PRO A 410 33.48 -14.33 5.47
C PRO A 410 32.26 -13.40 5.54
N MET A 411 32.36 -12.27 4.93
CA MET A 411 31.28 -11.29 4.76
C MET A 411 31.45 -10.49 3.49
N VAL A 412 30.34 -10.07 2.92
CA VAL A 412 30.28 -9.09 1.81
C VAL A 412 29.15 -8.12 2.08
N MET A 413 29.25 -6.91 1.53
CA MET A 413 28.10 -6.00 1.43
C MET A 413 27.33 -6.30 0.16
N GLU A 414 26.08 -6.70 0.28
CA GLU A 414 25.14 -6.84 -0.83
C GLU A 414 24.36 -5.56 -1.05
N THR A 415 24.10 -5.21 -2.31
CA THR A 415 23.27 -4.05 -2.65
C THR A 415 22.43 -4.35 -3.87
N GLY A 416 21.13 -4.46 -3.69
CA GLY A 416 20.16 -4.43 -4.77
C GLY A 416 19.78 -3.00 -5.11
N HIS A 417 19.73 -2.68 -6.40
CA HIS A 417 19.40 -1.33 -6.90
C HIS A 417 18.16 -1.37 -7.79
N PRO A 418 16.93 -1.40 -7.22
CA PRO A 418 15.72 -1.33 -8.02
C PRO A 418 15.57 0.04 -8.72
N ASP A 419 15.21 -0.01 -10.00
CA ASP A 419 14.80 1.13 -10.84
C ASP A 419 13.44 0.78 -11.44
N VAL A 420 12.40 1.52 -11.07
CA VAL A 420 11.02 1.30 -11.50
C VAL A 420 10.53 2.51 -12.27
N ARG A 421 9.86 2.26 -13.39
CA ARG A 421 9.24 3.30 -14.21
C ARG A 421 7.88 2.84 -14.68
N ARG A 422 6.83 3.48 -14.16
CA ARG A 422 5.44 3.18 -14.50
C ARG A 422 4.83 4.38 -15.22
N ILE A 423 4.14 4.12 -16.31
CA ILE A 423 3.33 5.10 -17.02
C ILE A 423 2.00 4.48 -17.41
N GLY A 424 0.93 5.20 -17.19
CA GLY A 424 -0.38 4.66 -17.49
C GLY A 424 -1.49 5.70 -17.53
N PHE A 425 -2.66 5.22 -17.87
CA PHE A 425 -3.86 6.03 -17.82
C PHE A 425 -5.11 5.19 -17.52
N THR A 426 -6.09 5.83 -16.89
CA THR A 426 -7.45 5.32 -16.76
C THR A 426 -8.42 6.24 -17.49
N GLN A 427 -9.45 5.68 -18.12
CA GLN A 427 -10.56 6.42 -18.69
C GLN A 427 -11.87 5.81 -18.21
N ASN A 428 -12.67 6.57 -17.50
CA ASN A 428 -13.94 6.12 -16.94
C ASN A 428 -15.09 6.99 -17.43
N PHE A 429 -16.23 6.37 -17.74
CA PHE A 429 -17.48 7.03 -18.07
C PHE A 429 -18.58 6.60 -17.10
N THR A 430 -19.39 7.55 -16.65
CA THR A 430 -20.62 7.30 -15.93
C THR A 430 -21.78 7.88 -16.74
N ILE A 431 -22.74 7.03 -17.07
CA ILE A 431 -23.88 7.34 -17.95
C ILE A 431 -25.17 7.11 -17.16
N ASN A 432 -25.92 8.17 -16.91
CA ASN A 432 -27.19 8.11 -16.20
C ASN A 432 -28.34 8.01 -17.21
N VAL A 433 -29.05 6.88 -17.23
CA VAL A 433 -30.19 6.64 -18.14
C VAL A 433 -31.39 6.13 -17.35
N HIS A 434 -32.36 6.99 -17.12
CA HIS A 434 -33.58 6.69 -16.34
C HIS A 434 -33.22 6.17 -14.93
N LYS A 435 -33.44 4.88 -14.69
CA LYS A 435 -33.13 4.20 -13.43
C LYS A 435 -31.76 3.50 -13.42
N ASN A 436 -31.02 3.56 -14.52
CA ASN A 436 -29.72 2.91 -14.68
C ASN A 436 -28.59 3.91 -14.51
N VAL A 437 -27.55 3.50 -13.83
CA VAL A 437 -26.24 4.15 -13.78
C VAL A 437 -25.24 3.18 -14.39
N ILE A 438 -24.88 3.43 -15.65
CA ILE A 438 -23.91 2.60 -16.37
C ILE A 438 -22.53 3.18 -16.17
N GLN A 439 -21.59 2.37 -15.68
CA GLN A 439 -20.20 2.71 -15.50
C GLN A 439 -19.34 1.80 -16.39
N THR A 440 -18.43 2.38 -17.13
CA THR A 440 -17.49 1.64 -17.97
C THR A 440 -16.16 2.37 -18.06
N GLY A 441 -15.10 1.63 -18.23
CA GLY A 441 -13.78 2.24 -18.35
C GLY A 441 -12.71 1.26 -18.74
N ILE A 442 -11.54 1.85 -18.98
CA ILE A 442 -10.29 1.13 -19.30
C ILE A 442 -9.16 1.63 -18.42
N TRP A 443 -8.22 0.76 -18.17
CA TRP A 443 -6.92 1.06 -17.61
C TRP A 443 -5.83 0.41 -18.44
N TYR A 444 -4.77 1.17 -18.70
CA TYR A 444 -3.54 0.67 -19.29
C TYR A 444 -2.34 1.19 -18.49
N GLU A 445 -1.39 0.29 -18.24
CA GLU A 445 -0.12 0.63 -17.60
C GLU A 445 1.01 -0.16 -18.27
N ASN A 446 2.14 0.50 -18.49
CA ASN A 446 3.42 -0.12 -18.74
C ASN A 446 4.33 0.13 -17.53
N ASP A 447 4.91 -0.95 -17.02
CA ASP A 447 5.85 -0.94 -15.89
C ASP A 447 7.17 -1.59 -16.35
N THR A 448 8.27 -0.91 -16.07
CA THR A 448 9.63 -1.41 -16.28
C THR A 448 10.33 -1.49 -14.92
N PHE A 449 10.80 -2.66 -14.59
CA PHE A 449 11.54 -2.96 -13.36
C PHE A 449 12.92 -3.51 -13.70
N ASN A 450 13.99 -2.86 -13.19
CA ASN A 450 15.36 -3.34 -13.30
C ASN A 450 15.95 -3.49 -11.90
N TYR A 451 16.67 -4.57 -11.66
CA TYR A 451 17.23 -4.90 -10.36
C TYR A 451 18.61 -5.54 -10.48
N PRO A 452 19.69 -4.76 -10.62
CA PRO A 452 21.05 -5.28 -10.46
C PRO A 452 21.36 -5.51 -8.98
N MET A 453 21.80 -6.73 -8.65
CA MET A 453 22.36 -7.09 -7.35
C MET A 453 23.89 -7.08 -7.45
N ARG A 454 24.52 -6.29 -6.58
CA ARG A 454 25.96 -6.07 -6.55
C ARG A 454 26.51 -6.48 -5.19
N MET A 455 27.78 -6.91 -5.20
CA MET A 455 28.52 -7.23 -4.00
C MET A 455 29.78 -6.37 -3.93
N TYR A 456 30.05 -5.90 -2.74
CA TYR A 456 31.24 -5.15 -2.37
C TYR A 456 31.98 -5.92 -1.30
N GLU A 457 33.32 -5.99 -1.44
CA GLU A 457 34.14 -6.74 -0.52
C GLU A 457 34.33 -5.98 0.79
N ASP A 458 34.25 -6.68 1.92
CA ASP A 458 34.53 -6.14 3.24
C ASP A 458 36.02 -6.32 3.63
N GLY A 459 36.51 -5.42 4.46
CA GLY A 459 37.84 -5.46 5.00
C GLY A 459 37.93 -6.32 6.28
N LEU A 460 39.13 -6.65 6.68
CA LEU A 460 39.40 -7.46 7.89
C LEU A 460 39.00 -6.76 9.19
N THR A 461 38.91 -5.44 9.21
CA THR A 461 38.70 -4.63 10.42
C THR A 461 37.50 -3.71 10.35
N SER A 462 36.88 -3.57 9.17
CA SER A 462 35.74 -2.68 8.97
C SER A 462 34.91 -3.09 7.77
N ALA A 463 33.60 -3.03 7.91
CA ALA A 463 32.66 -3.15 6.83
C ALA A 463 32.49 -1.83 6.08
N HIS A 464 31.90 -1.90 4.88
CA HIS A 464 31.38 -0.72 4.20
C HIS A 464 30.24 -0.09 4.99
N ASN A 465 30.09 1.21 4.84
CA ASN A 465 28.88 1.88 5.33
C ASN A 465 27.73 1.59 4.37
N SER A 466 26.72 0.88 4.84
CA SER A 466 25.61 0.40 4.04
C SER A 466 24.77 1.50 3.39
N ILE A 467 24.63 2.70 4.00
CA ILE A 467 23.82 3.77 3.39
C ILE A 467 24.55 4.47 2.24
N SER A 468 25.84 4.70 2.34
CA SER A 468 26.57 5.46 1.31
C SER A 468 28.06 5.15 1.20
N GLY A 469 28.64 4.46 2.17
CA GLY A 469 30.10 4.30 2.30
C GLY A 469 30.72 3.40 1.23
N PHE A 470 29.94 2.54 0.59
CA PHE A 470 30.37 1.67 -0.51
C PHE A 470 30.38 2.37 -1.87
N LYS A 471 29.74 3.53 -2.03
CA LYS A 471 29.69 4.27 -3.30
C LYS A 471 31.09 4.67 -3.73
N GLY A 472 31.50 4.20 -4.92
CA GLY A 472 32.82 4.38 -5.48
C GLY A 472 33.79 3.23 -5.25
N SER A 473 33.43 2.22 -4.44
CA SER A 473 34.17 0.96 -4.34
C SER A 473 33.95 0.09 -5.58
N GLN A 474 34.90 -0.80 -5.85
CA GLN A 474 34.75 -1.77 -6.91
C GLN A 474 33.69 -2.81 -6.50
N ALA A 475 32.70 -3.02 -7.35
CA ALA A 475 31.64 -3.99 -7.13
C ALA A 475 31.72 -5.14 -8.12
N THR A 476 31.32 -6.31 -7.67
CA THR A 476 31.02 -7.45 -8.56
C THR A 476 29.50 -7.54 -8.72
N THR A 477 29.00 -7.54 -9.96
CA THR A 477 27.58 -7.80 -10.19
C THR A 477 27.33 -9.29 -9.95
N TRP A 478 26.45 -9.60 -9.02
CA TRP A 478 26.03 -10.97 -8.78
C TRP A 478 25.06 -11.40 -9.87
N TYR A 479 23.94 -10.73 -9.97
CA TYR A 479 22.95 -10.90 -11.04
C TYR A 479 22.27 -9.57 -11.38
N SER A 480 21.57 -9.54 -12.49
CA SER A 480 20.75 -8.39 -12.89
C SER A 480 19.48 -8.87 -13.53
N ASP A 481 18.34 -8.50 -12.93
CA ASP A 481 17.01 -8.81 -13.43
C ASP A 481 16.41 -7.62 -14.18
N SER A 482 15.62 -7.91 -15.19
CA SER A 482 14.90 -6.89 -15.96
C SER A 482 13.54 -7.41 -16.39
N PHE A 483 12.50 -6.63 -16.12
CA PHE A 483 11.13 -6.95 -16.48
C PHE A 483 10.43 -5.77 -17.13
N ASN A 484 9.59 -6.08 -18.13
CA ASN A 484 8.63 -5.13 -18.69
C ASN A 484 7.24 -5.75 -18.63
N THR A 485 6.33 -5.06 -17.97
CA THR A 485 4.96 -5.51 -17.72
C THR A 485 3.98 -4.56 -18.38
N ASN A 486 3.06 -5.12 -19.15
CA ASN A 486 1.93 -4.41 -19.74
C ASN A 486 0.66 -4.93 -19.15
N THR A 487 -0.14 -4.03 -18.59
CA THR A 487 -1.43 -4.35 -17.97
C THR A 487 -2.54 -3.61 -18.72
N PHE A 488 -3.59 -4.33 -19.04
CA PHE A 488 -4.82 -3.78 -19.61
C PHE A 488 -6.03 -4.31 -18.82
N GLN A 489 -6.92 -3.40 -18.45
CA GLN A 489 -8.19 -3.71 -17.81
C GLN A 489 -9.32 -3.00 -18.54
N PHE A 490 -10.45 -3.69 -18.69
CA PHE A 490 -11.73 -3.12 -19.10
C PHE A 490 -12.78 -3.51 -18.06
N TYR A 491 -13.75 -2.64 -17.80
CA TYR A 491 -14.92 -2.99 -17.00
C TYR A 491 -16.20 -2.37 -17.54
N LEU A 492 -17.31 -3.03 -17.25
CA LEU A 492 -18.66 -2.55 -17.49
C LEU A 492 -19.55 -2.95 -16.33
N GLN A 493 -20.30 -2.00 -15.78
CA GLN A 493 -21.28 -2.22 -14.71
C GLN A 493 -22.55 -1.43 -15.01
N ASP A 494 -23.71 -2.02 -14.73
CA ASP A 494 -24.99 -1.30 -14.64
C ASP A 494 -25.52 -1.40 -13.21
N THR A 495 -25.91 -0.27 -12.65
CA THR A 495 -26.60 -0.16 -11.35
C THR A 495 -28.03 0.27 -11.62
N TYR A 496 -28.97 -0.62 -11.37
CA TYR A 496 -30.40 -0.40 -11.59
C TYR A 496 -31.12 -0.07 -10.28
N HIS A 497 -31.76 1.11 -10.23
CA HIS A 497 -32.59 1.54 -9.12
C HIS A 497 -34.01 0.95 -9.26
N ILE A 498 -34.28 -0.17 -8.56
CA ILE A 498 -35.56 -0.88 -8.65
C ILE A 498 -36.69 -0.01 -8.09
N ILE A 499 -36.54 0.36 -6.82
CA ILE A 499 -37.39 1.28 -6.07
C ILE A 499 -36.51 2.22 -5.24
N GLU A 500 -37.10 3.20 -4.59
CA GLU A 500 -36.38 4.06 -3.66
C GLU A 500 -35.70 3.23 -2.56
N GLY A 501 -34.40 3.41 -2.38
CA GLY A 501 -33.58 2.67 -1.42
C GLY A 501 -33.17 1.25 -1.84
N MET A 502 -33.58 0.74 -3.01
CA MET A 502 -33.18 -0.60 -3.48
C MET A 502 -32.46 -0.53 -4.80
N THR A 503 -31.26 -1.07 -4.85
CA THR A 503 -30.42 -1.13 -6.05
C THR A 503 -29.91 -2.54 -6.30
N VAL A 504 -29.70 -2.85 -7.57
CA VAL A 504 -29.01 -4.04 -8.05
C VAL A 504 -27.94 -3.58 -9.02
N SER A 505 -26.72 -4.02 -8.79
CA SER A 505 -25.61 -3.78 -9.72
C SER A 505 -25.13 -5.10 -10.29
N ALA A 506 -24.91 -5.14 -11.59
CA ALA A 506 -24.32 -6.27 -12.29
C ALA A 506 -23.27 -5.78 -13.27
N GLY A 507 -22.15 -6.46 -13.33
CA GLY A 507 -21.06 -6.07 -14.21
C GLY A 507 -19.98 -7.13 -14.30
N PHE A 508 -18.94 -6.81 -15.02
CA PHE A 508 -17.75 -7.63 -15.12
C PHE A 508 -16.51 -6.79 -15.38
N LYS A 509 -15.37 -7.36 -15.02
CA LYS A 509 -14.03 -6.88 -15.34
C LYS A 509 -13.35 -7.87 -16.25
N SER A 510 -12.59 -7.37 -17.22
CA SER A 510 -11.68 -8.14 -18.06
C SER A 510 -10.27 -7.66 -17.77
N MET A 511 -9.31 -8.56 -17.58
CA MET A 511 -7.92 -8.22 -17.28
C MET A 511 -6.95 -9.04 -18.12
N LEU A 512 -5.91 -8.37 -18.59
CA LEU A 512 -4.77 -8.95 -19.28
C LEU A 512 -3.51 -8.29 -18.73
N GLN A 513 -2.59 -9.09 -18.17
CA GLN A 513 -1.25 -8.65 -17.82
C GLN A 513 -0.23 -9.59 -18.48
N THR A 514 0.72 -9.00 -19.19
CA THR A 514 1.86 -9.73 -19.77
C THR A 514 3.15 -9.14 -19.24
N THR A 515 3.94 -9.97 -18.56
CA THR A 515 5.29 -9.62 -18.11
C THR A 515 6.31 -10.39 -18.93
N HIS A 516 7.22 -9.66 -19.53
CA HIS A 516 8.38 -10.21 -20.21
C HIS A 516 9.65 -9.81 -19.48
N GLY A 517 10.51 -10.77 -19.19
CA GLY A 517 11.73 -10.47 -18.48
C GLY A 517 12.50 -11.70 -18.05
N GLY A 518 13.39 -11.48 -17.10
CA GLY A 518 14.28 -12.47 -16.55
C GLY A 518 15.63 -11.89 -16.19
N THR A 519 16.56 -12.77 -15.86
CA THR A 519 17.93 -12.37 -15.54
C THR A 519 18.71 -12.07 -16.82
N SER A 520 19.19 -10.84 -16.93
CA SER A 520 20.02 -10.38 -18.03
C SER A 520 21.50 -10.67 -17.83
N GLN A 521 21.94 -10.80 -16.58
CA GLN A 521 23.29 -11.14 -16.18
C GLN A 521 23.25 -12.03 -14.94
N ASP A 522 24.08 -13.08 -14.92
CA ASP A 522 24.21 -13.98 -13.77
C ASP A 522 25.65 -14.44 -13.62
N ASN A 523 26.26 -14.06 -12.51
CA ASN A 523 27.62 -14.46 -12.12
C ASN A 523 27.63 -15.35 -10.87
N SER A 524 26.50 -15.96 -10.52
CA SER A 524 26.35 -16.75 -9.29
C SER A 524 27.42 -17.83 -9.16
N ALA A 525 27.76 -18.50 -10.27
CA ALA A 525 28.79 -19.55 -10.28
C ALA A 525 30.19 -19.04 -9.92
N SER A 526 30.52 -17.78 -10.23
CA SER A 526 31.80 -17.17 -9.90
C SER A 526 31.84 -16.57 -8.51
N VAL A 527 30.71 -16.13 -8.02
CA VAL A 527 30.54 -15.42 -6.74
C VAL A 527 30.30 -16.39 -5.59
N MET A 528 29.60 -17.49 -5.86
CA MET A 528 29.26 -18.53 -4.88
C MET A 528 29.68 -19.91 -5.37
N PRO A 529 30.97 -20.13 -5.73
CA PRO A 529 31.41 -21.42 -6.27
C PRO A 529 31.21 -22.58 -5.28
N TRP A 530 31.22 -22.32 -3.98
CA TRP A 530 30.99 -23.33 -2.94
C TRP A 530 29.48 -23.68 -2.83
N LEU A 531 28.56 -22.74 -3.06
CA LEU A 531 27.14 -23.03 -3.09
C LEU A 531 26.79 -23.92 -4.28
N VAL A 532 27.42 -23.69 -5.41
CA VAL A 532 27.31 -24.54 -6.61
C VAL A 532 27.96 -25.93 -6.41
N GLN A 533 28.98 -26.03 -5.54
CA GLN A 533 29.68 -27.30 -5.26
C GLN A 533 29.13 -28.09 -4.06
N SER A 534 28.58 -27.40 -3.05
CA SER A 534 28.08 -28.04 -1.82
C SER A 534 26.66 -28.58 -1.96
N VAL A 535 25.92 -28.06 -2.93
CA VAL A 535 24.60 -28.58 -3.26
C VAL A 535 24.83 -29.75 -4.21
N ASP A 536 24.34 -30.95 -3.85
CA ASP A 536 24.37 -32.14 -4.71
C ASP A 536 24.03 -31.67 -6.15
N PRO A 537 24.96 -31.78 -7.10
CA PRO A 537 24.74 -31.38 -8.48
C PRO A 537 23.54 -32.06 -9.14
N THR A 538 22.99 -33.09 -8.48
CA THR A 538 21.75 -33.78 -8.87
C THR A 538 20.52 -33.19 -8.20
N SER A 539 20.66 -32.38 -7.11
CA SER A 539 19.53 -31.85 -6.35
C SER A 539 19.27 -30.32 -6.52
N TYR A 540 20.32 -29.52 -6.77
CA TYR A 540 20.16 -28.06 -6.94
C TYR A 540 21.16 -27.53 -7.96
N THR A 541 20.72 -27.24 -9.13
CA THR A 541 21.43 -26.30 -9.98
C THR A 541 20.93 -24.91 -9.63
N TYR A 542 21.77 -24.10 -8.97
CA TYR A 542 21.71 -22.65 -9.12
C TYR A 542 22.04 -22.37 -10.60
N SER A 543 21.17 -22.85 -11.43
CA SER A 543 21.26 -22.62 -12.86
C SER A 543 20.66 -21.24 -13.08
N HIS A 544 21.33 -20.49 -13.92
CA HIS A 544 20.92 -19.18 -14.37
C HIS A 544 19.41 -19.01 -14.32
N PRO A 545 18.90 -17.98 -13.61
CA PRO A 545 17.48 -17.72 -13.55
C PRO A 545 16.85 -17.69 -14.93
N ALA A 546 15.59 -18.06 -15.01
CA ALA A 546 14.90 -18.17 -16.27
C ALA A 546 14.60 -16.80 -16.89
N ALA A 547 14.45 -16.78 -18.21
CA ALA A 547 13.93 -15.63 -18.93
C ALA A 547 12.75 -16.04 -19.82
N GLY A 548 11.81 -15.12 -20.00
CA GLY A 548 10.65 -15.36 -20.84
C GLY A 548 9.44 -14.53 -20.48
N SER A 549 8.29 -14.86 -21.07
CA SER A 549 7.04 -14.14 -20.85
C SER A 549 6.03 -14.98 -20.12
N LEU A 550 5.34 -14.38 -19.15
CA LEU A 550 4.14 -14.90 -18.52
C LEU A 550 2.95 -13.98 -18.83
N THR A 551 1.79 -14.60 -19.03
CA THR A 551 0.54 -13.86 -19.26
C THR A 551 -0.52 -14.35 -18.27
N ALA A 552 -1.07 -13.42 -17.51
CA ALA A 552 -2.24 -13.61 -16.67
C ALA A 552 -3.42 -12.94 -17.36
N ALA A 553 -4.46 -13.69 -17.69
CA ALA A 553 -5.63 -13.16 -18.39
C ALA A 553 -6.93 -13.81 -17.91
N ASN A 554 -7.95 -12.99 -17.81
CA ASN A 554 -9.34 -13.43 -17.68
C ASN A 554 -10.24 -12.40 -18.36
N ALA A 555 -11.02 -12.87 -19.34
CA ALA A 555 -11.90 -12.01 -20.13
C ALA A 555 -13.18 -11.64 -19.39
N PHE A 556 -13.58 -12.39 -18.35
CA PHE A 556 -14.86 -12.21 -17.68
C PHE A 556 -14.76 -12.56 -16.20
N LEU A 557 -14.62 -11.52 -15.36
CA LEU A 557 -14.63 -11.57 -13.90
C LEU A 557 -15.94 -10.93 -13.44
N PRO A 558 -17.01 -11.71 -13.19
CA PRO A 558 -18.34 -11.17 -12.89
C PRO A 558 -18.40 -10.58 -11.48
N HIS A 559 -19.19 -9.50 -11.37
CA HIS A 559 -19.57 -8.88 -10.10
C HIS A 559 -21.08 -8.68 -10.06
N PHE A 560 -21.67 -8.99 -8.94
CA PHE A 560 -23.07 -8.75 -8.64
C PHE A 560 -23.19 -8.16 -7.24
N ASN A 561 -23.99 -7.11 -7.11
CA ASN A 561 -24.30 -6.48 -5.84
C ASN A 561 -25.80 -6.21 -5.74
N PHE A 562 -26.36 -6.46 -4.56
CA PHE A 562 -27.71 -6.07 -4.15
C PHE A 562 -27.60 -5.23 -2.90
N ASP A 563 -28.30 -4.10 -2.86
CA ASP A 563 -28.37 -3.21 -1.72
C ASP A 563 -29.81 -2.73 -1.48
N TYR A 564 -30.25 -2.77 -0.22
CA TYR A 564 -31.56 -2.31 0.17
C TYR A 564 -31.55 -1.53 1.48
N HIS A 565 -31.79 -0.23 1.36
CA HIS A 565 -32.02 0.70 2.46
C HIS A 565 -33.51 0.80 2.79
N PHE A 566 -33.89 0.55 4.03
CA PHE A 566 -35.29 0.64 4.46
C PHE A 566 -35.41 1.29 5.82
N LYS A 567 -36.58 1.95 6.06
CA LYS A 567 -36.88 2.64 7.33
C LYS A 567 -35.78 3.60 7.80
N ASP A 568 -35.13 4.31 6.90
CA ASP A 568 -34.10 5.35 7.10
C ASP A 568 -32.84 4.90 7.90
N HIS A 569 -32.84 3.73 8.49
CA HIS A 569 -31.80 3.30 9.42
C HIS A 569 -31.23 1.92 9.11
N HIS A 570 -31.84 1.14 8.27
CA HIS A 570 -31.48 -0.24 8.00
C HIS A 570 -30.99 -0.39 6.57
N GLU A 571 -29.95 -1.16 6.42
CA GLU A 571 -29.39 -1.57 5.13
C GLU A 571 -29.09 -3.06 5.15
N VAL A 572 -29.46 -3.77 4.10
CA VAL A 572 -29.05 -5.14 3.82
C VAL A 572 -28.40 -5.17 2.47
N TYR A 573 -27.26 -5.82 2.39
CA TYR A 573 -26.55 -5.95 1.12
C TYR A 573 -25.99 -7.35 0.93
N PHE A 574 -25.78 -7.67 -0.33
CA PHE A 574 -25.21 -8.93 -0.77
C PHE A 574 -24.28 -8.69 -1.96
N ASP A 575 -23.04 -9.17 -1.86
CA ASP A 575 -22.03 -9.06 -2.89
C ASP A 575 -21.52 -10.43 -3.33
N ILE A 576 -21.39 -10.62 -4.64
CA ILE A 576 -20.67 -11.76 -5.24
C ILE A 576 -19.69 -11.19 -6.25
N ALA A 577 -18.42 -11.61 -6.18
CA ALA A 577 -17.43 -11.19 -7.14
C ALA A 577 -16.39 -12.27 -7.39
N GLU A 578 -16.02 -12.43 -8.66
CA GLU A 578 -14.80 -13.12 -9.04
C GLU A 578 -13.67 -12.10 -9.23
N ASN A 579 -12.52 -12.35 -8.58
CA ASN A 579 -11.33 -11.53 -8.70
C ASN A 579 -10.13 -12.37 -9.10
N MET A 580 -9.11 -11.71 -9.67
CA MET A 580 -7.88 -12.34 -10.13
C MET A 580 -6.67 -11.52 -9.66
N ARG A 581 -5.56 -12.22 -9.41
CA ARG A 581 -4.24 -11.61 -9.23
C ARG A 581 -3.29 -12.14 -10.30
N ALA A 582 -2.55 -11.22 -10.89
CA ALA A 582 -1.49 -11.55 -11.84
C ALA A 582 -0.23 -12.08 -11.11
N TYR A 583 0.73 -12.57 -11.87
CA TYR A 583 1.97 -13.11 -11.32
C TYR A 583 2.88 -12.00 -10.80
N ASP A 584 3.51 -12.24 -9.64
CA ASP A 584 4.57 -11.37 -9.14
C ASP A 584 5.81 -11.48 -10.03
N TYR A 585 6.49 -10.36 -10.17
CA TYR A 585 7.80 -10.24 -10.77
C TYR A 585 8.70 -9.40 -9.85
N GLY A 586 9.99 -9.40 -10.10
CA GLY A 586 10.95 -8.67 -9.27
C GLY A 586 12.20 -9.50 -9.02
N GLN A 587 12.77 -9.41 -7.82
CA GLN A 587 13.95 -10.18 -7.45
C GLN A 587 13.70 -11.70 -7.57
N GLN A 588 14.46 -12.36 -8.43
CA GLN A 588 14.22 -13.77 -8.76
C GLN A 588 14.80 -14.75 -7.75
N THR A 589 15.94 -14.43 -7.17
CA THR A 589 16.71 -15.39 -6.36
C THR A 589 16.12 -15.67 -5.00
N SER A 590 15.30 -14.77 -4.46
CA SER A 590 14.72 -14.90 -3.11
C SER A 590 13.22 -14.68 -3.02
N SER A 591 12.57 -14.18 -4.07
CA SER A 591 11.18 -13.73 -3.98
C SER A 591 10.14 -14.79 -4.38
N GLY A 592 10.53 -16.00 -4.71
CA GLY A 592 9.59 -17.05 -5.08
C GLY A 592 8.70 -16.67 -6.26
N THR A 593 9.26 -16.03 -7.27
CA THR A 593 8.54 -15.73 -8.52
C THR A 593 8.60 -16.91 -9.49
N ALA A 594 7.75 -16.93 -10.50
CA ALA A 594 7.76 -17.97 -11.52
C ALA A 594 9.07 -18.04 -12.32
N TRP A 595 9.80 -16.93 -12.43
CA TRP A 595 11.11 -16.91 -13.11
C TRP A 595 12.24 -17.47 -12.25
N GLY A 596 12.06 -17.47 -10.92
CA GLY A 596 12.96 -18.14 -9.97
C GLY A 596 12.61 -19.60 -9.73
N ALA A 597 11.81 -20.23 -10.59
CA ALA A 597 11.42 -21.63 -10.47
C ALA A 597 12.65 -22.52 -10.35
N LEU A 598 12.79 -23.13 -9.18
CA LEU A 598 13.84 -24.12 -8.94
C LEU A 598 13.41 -25.43 -9.56
N GLY A 599 14.26 -26.03 -10.36
CA GLY A 599 14.05 -27.38 -10.81
C GLY A 599 14.03 -28.31 -9.59
N ASN A 600 12.84 -28.72 -9.15
CA ASN A 600 12.59 -29.56 -7.97
C ASN A 600 13.47 -30.79 -7.90
N GLY A 601 14.70 -30.67 -7.36
CA GLY A 601 15.60 -31.78 -7.11
C GLY A 601 15.96 -32.63 -8.33
N THR A 602 15.65 -32.17 -9.55
CA THR A 602 15.99 -32.86 -10.80
C THR A 602 17.10 -32.09 -11.52
N SER A 603 17.90 -32.78 -12.32
CA SER A 603 18.96 -32.19 -13.15
C SER A 603 18.45 -31.23 -14.27
N VAL A 604 17.34 -30.53 -14.00
CA VAL A 604 16.66 -29.63 -14.95
C VAL A 604 17.10 -28.20 -14.69
N SER A 605 17.52 -27.46 -15.72
CA SER A 605 17.86 -26.03 -15.57
C SER A 605 16.64 -25.20 -15.14
N ALA A 606 16.87 -24.06 -14.48
CA ALA A 606 15.81 -23.12 -14.12
C ALA A 606 14.97 -22.71 -15.33
N GLN A 607 15.60 -22.54 -16.51
CA GLN A 607 14.89 -22.26 -17.75
C GLN A 607 13.98 -23.41 -18.19
N GLN A 608 14.39 -24.65 -17.99
CA GLN A 608 13.55 -25.81 -18.30
C GLN A 608 12.40 -25.92 -17.30
N ALA A 609 12.66 -25.69 -16.00
CA ALA A 609 11.63 -25.63 -14.96
C ALA A 609 10.59 -24.55 -15.26
N PHE A 610 11.03 -23.33 -15.57
CA PHE A 610 10.16 -22.21 -15.98
C PHE A 610 9.32 -22.59 -17.20
N ASN A 611 9.92 -23.18 -18.24
CA ASN A 611 9.20 -23.57 -19.44
C ASN A 611 8.13 -24.63 -19.19
N ALA A 612 8.37 -25.53 -18.22
CA ALA A 612 7.42 -26.54 -17.81
C ALA A 612 6.30 -25.93 -16.96
N GLU A 613 6.63 -25.12 -15.94
CA GLU A 613 5.66 -24.46 -15.09
C GLU A 613 4.75 -23.49 -15.85
N LYS A 614 5.31 -22.73 -16.76
CA LYS A 614 4.57 -21.78 -17.62
C LYS A 614 3.35 -22.42 -18.30
N GLN A 615 3.39 -23.72 -18.61
CA GLN A 615 2.28 -24.41 -19.27
C GLN A 615 1.14 -24.74 -18.28
N THR A 616 1.46 -24.94 -17.01
CA THR A 616 0.51 -25.36 -15.96
C THR A 616 0.12 -24.23 -15.02
N LEU A 617 0.96 -23.18 -14.95
CA LEU A 617 0.72 -22.05 -14.06
C LEU A 617 -0.60 -21.35 -14.43
N ARG A 618 -1.36 -21.02 -13.43
CA ARG A 618 -2.64 -20.29 -13.55
C ARG A 618 -2.61 -19.11 -12.59
N PRO A 619 -3.16 -17.96 -12.98
CA PRO A 619 -3.28 -16.83 -12.05
C PRO A 619 -4.18 -17.21 -10.87
N GLU A 620 -3.90 -16.57 -9.74
CA GLU A 620 -4.71 -16.70 -8.54
C GLU A 620 -6.10 -16.12 -8.79
N ARG A 621 -7.13 -16.77 -8.24
CA ARG A 621 -8.53 -16.31 -8.37
C ARG A 621 -9.28 -16.53 -7.07
N THR A 622 -10.19 -15.62 -6.77
CA THR A 622 -11.13 -15.74 -5.65
C THR A 622 -12.56 -15.54 -6.12
N TRP A 623 -13.46 -16.35 -5.56
CA TRP A 623 -14.88 -16.06 -5.53
C TRP A 623 -15.22 -15.58 -4.13
N ASN A 624 -15.67 -14.35 -4.01
CA ASN A 624 -16.03 -13.72 -2.76
C ASN A 624 -17.55 -13.58 -2.68
N TYR A 625 -18.14 -14.01 -1.57
CA TYR A 625 -19.54 -13.89 -1.25
C TYR A 625 -19.63 -13.15 0.08
N VAL A 626 -20.34 -12.03 0.12
CA VAL A 626 -20.53 -11.24 1.34
C VAL A 626 -22.02 -10.95 1.49
N VAL A 627 -22.56 -11.20 2.68
CA VAL A 627 -23.88 -10.74 3.09
C VAL A 627 -23.71 -9.89 4.33
N GLY A 628 -24.31 -8.70 4.32
CA GLY A 628 -24.17 -7.76 5.40
C GLY A 628 -25.47 -7.09 5.79
N TYR A 629 -25.49 -6.64 7.05
CA TYR A 629 -26.54 -5.82 7.61
C TYR A 629 -25.93 -4.63 8.34
N ARG A 630 -26.46 -3.44 8.10
CA ARG A 630 -26.11 -2.22 8.82
C ARG A 630 -27.33 -1.58 9.45
N TYR A 631 -27.15 -1.10 10.65
CA TYR A 631 -28.10 -0.23 11.36
C TYR A 631 -27.41 1.08 11.72
N ASN A 632 -28.05 2.19 11.41
CA ASN A 632 -27.46 3.49 11.67
C ASN A 632 -28.46 4.49 12.20
N SER A 633 -28.25 4.93 13.44
CA SER A 633 -29.01 5.97 14.11
C SER A 633 -28.10 6.97 14.82
N LYS A 634 -28.67 8.00 15.41
CA LYS A 634 -27.88 8.97 16.21
C LYS A 634 -27.23 8.33 17.44
N LEU A 635 -27.88 7.36 18.04
CA LEU A 635 -27.43 6.69 19.27
C LEU A 635 -26.53 5.48 18.97
N LEU A 636 -26.90 4.65 17.99
CA LEU A 636 -26.28 3.37 17.71
C LEU A 636 -25.99 3.25 16.22
N SER A 637 -24.76 2.88 15.90
CA SER A 637 -24.39 2.34 14.58
C SER A 637 -23.88 0.94 14.77
N ALA A 638 -24.36 -0.02 13.98
CA ALA A 638 -23.94 -1.40 14.07
C ALA A 638 -23.83 -2.00 12.66
N SER A 639 -22.89 -2.90 12.46
CA SER A 639 -22.78 -3.70 11.24
C SER A 639 -22.44 -5.14 11.57
N ALA A 640 -22.89 -6.05 10.72
CA ALA A 640 -22.52 -7.46 10.76
C ALA A 640 -22.37 -7.95 9.31
N ASP A 641 -21.17 -8.41 8.97
CA ASP A 641 -20.83 -8.98 7.68
C ASP A 641 -20.49 -10.44 7.86
N PHE A 642 -21.06 -11.31 7.05
CA PHE A 642 -20.68 -12.70 6.91
C PHE A 642 -20.10 -12.90 5.53
N TYR A 643 -18.97 -13.58 5.44
CA TYR A 643 -18.31 -13.80 4.17
C TYR A 643 -17.81 -15.23 4.00
N HIS A 644 -17.82 -15.63 2.73
CA HIS A 644 -17.25 -16.87 2.25
C HIS A 644 -16.36 -16.56 1.06
N THR A 645 -15.16 -17.16 1.01
CA THR A 645 -14.25 -17.02 -0.11
C THR A 645 -13.72 -18.38 -0.52
N ASP A 646 -13.89 -18.71 -1.79
CA ASP A 646 -13.18 -19.78 -2.46
C ASP A 646 -11.96 -19.22 -3.17
N TYR A 647 -10.77 -19.63 -2.75
CA TYR A 647 -9.50 -19.19 -3.30
C TYR A 647 -8.86 -20.32 -4.10
N TYR A 648 -8.59 -20.09 -5.37
CA TYR A 648 -8.03 -21.06 -6.32
C TYR A 648 -6.63 -20.68 -6.75
N ASN A 649 -5.79 -21.68 -6.99
CA ASN A 649 -4.43 -21.53 -7.48
C ASN A 649 -3.59 -20.61 -6.58
N ARG A 650 -3.74 -20.73 -5.27
CA ARG A 650 -2.98 -19.87 -4.36
C ARG A 650 -1.49 -20.10 -4.57
N LEU A 651 -0.81 -19.02 -4.94
CA LEU A 651 0.64 -18.97 -5.08
C LEU A 651 1.23 -18.41 -3.78
N ALA A 652 2.21 -19.10 -3.25
CA ALA A 652 2.90 -18.66 -2.04
C ALA A 652 4.38 -19.00 -2.16
N THR A 653 5.22 -18.20 -1.55
CA THR A 653 6.61 -18.54 -1.35
C THR A 653 6.70 -19.51 -0.17
N VAL A 654 7.23 -20.69 -0.41
CA VAL A 654 7.43 -21.74 0.59
C VAL A 654 8.93 -21.87 0.81
N THR A 655 9.36 -21.70 2.03
CA THR A 655 10.77 -21.88 2.38
C THR A 655 11.08 -23.35 2.60
N THR A 656 12.11 -23.82 1.92
CA THR A 656 12.65 -25.19 2.03
C THR A 656 14.17 -25.13 2.17
N GLY A 657 14.77 -26.21 2.61
CA GLY A 657 16.22 -26.33 2.80
C GLY A 657 16.66 -26.24 4.26
N PRO A 658 17.92 -26.53 4.56
CA PRO A 658 18.48 -26.39 5.90
C PRO A 658 18.63 -24.90 6.26
N THR A 659 18.66 -24.56 7.55
CA THR A 659 18.66 -23.20 8.10
C THR A 659 19.73 -22.29 7.49
N ASN A 660 20.91 -22.84 7.22
CA ASN A 660 22.05 -22.12 6.64
C ASN A 660 22.06 -22.08 5.10
N ASN A 661 21.08 -22.67 4.45
CA ASN A 661 20.99 -22.73 2.98
C ASN A 661 19.52 -22.79 2.55
N GLN A 662 18.73 -21.83 3.06
CA GLN A 662 17.31 -21.74 2.76
C GLN A 662 17.07 -20.98 1.46
N TYR A 663 16.07 -21.42 0.74
CA TYR A 663 15.57 -20.72 -0.44
C TYR A 663 14.05 -20.75 -0.45
N GLY A 664 13.49 -19.60 -0.80
CA GLY A 664 12.06 -19.50 -1.06
C GLY A 664 11.77 -19.89 -2.51
N ALA A 665 10.89 -20.85 -2.69
CA ALA A 665 10.39 -21.22 -4.02
C ALA A 665 8.90 -20.88 -4.13
N MET A 666 8.48 -20.36 -5.28
CA MET A 666 7.05 -20.23 -5.56
C MET A 666 6.42 -21.62 -5.65
N ALA A 667 5.35 -21.81 -4.90
CA ALA A 667 4.58 -23.03 -4.92
C ALA A 667 3.09 -22.73 -5.09
N ASN A 668 2.39 -23.53 -5.87
CA ASN A 668 0.95 -23.57 -5.85
C ASN A 668 0.49 -24.41 -4.66
N VAL A 669 0.06 -23.76 -3.57
CA VAL A 669 -0.45 -24.41 -2.36
C VAL A 669 -1.92 -24.85 -2.52
N GLY A 670 -2.46 -24.73 -3.72
CA GLY A 670 -3.76 -25.26 -4.11
C GLY A 670 -4.93 -24.34 -3.80
N ARG A 671 -6.02 -24.93 -3.34
CA ARG A 671 -7.25 -24.22 -2.98
C ARG A 671 -7.24 -23.89 -1.49
N GLU A 672 -7.81 -22.75 -1.16
CA GLU A 672 -8.12 -22.38 0.21
C GLU A 672 -9.59 -21.97 0.31
N THR A 673 -10.20 -22.22 1.45
CA THR A 673 -11.57 -21.81 1.77
C THR A 673 -11.55 -20.94 3.00
N MET A 674 -12.12 -19.73 2.90
CA MET A 674 -12.21 -18.80 4.01
C MET A 674 -13.67 -18.58 4.38
N ASN A 675 -14.00 -18.71 5.65
CA ASN A 675 -15.30 -18.35 6.20
C ASN A 675 -15.10 -17.39 7.34
N GLY A 676 -15.88 -16.31 7.39
CA GLY A 676 -15.68 -15.36 8.45
C GLY A 676 -16.89 -14.48 8.74
N ALA A 677 -16.74 -13.74 9.82
CA ALA A 677 -17.73 -12.75 10.26
C ALA A 677 -17.00 -11.55 10.86
N ASP A 678 -17.44 -10.36 10.49
CA ASP A 678 -17.04 -9.09 11.08
C ASP A 678 -18.27 -8.43 11.68
N VAL A 679 -18.22 -8.14 12.98
CA VAL A 679 -19.31 -7.47 13.69
C VAL A 679 -18.75 -6.21 14.34
N MET A 680 -19.44 -5.09 14.17
CA MET A 680 -19.07 -3.83 14.78
C MET A 680 -20.29 -3.14 15.37
N ALA A 681 -20.12 -2.50 16.53
CA ALA A 681 -21.13 -1.64 17.15
C ALA A 681 -20.47 -0.40 17.74
N ALA A 682 -21.03 0.78 17.46
CA ALA A 682 -20.63 2.06 18.03
C ALA A 682 -21.85 2.71 18.70
N ILE A 683 -21.75 3.00 19.98
CA ILE A 683 -22.81 3.65 20.76
C ILE A 683 -22.38 5.05 21.18
N ARG A 684 -23.31 6.02 21.10
CA ARG A 684 -23.13 7.43 21.46
C ARG A 684 -24.12 7.83 22.55
N PRO A 685 -23.89 7.37 23.80
CA PRO A 685 -24.88 7.50 24.88
C PRO A 685 -25.06 8.95 25.32
N VAL A 686 -24.04 9.78 25.23
CA VAL A 686 -24.05 11.21 25.53
C VAL A 686 -23.27 11.99 24.49
N ARG A 687 -23.53 13.27 24.40
CA ARG A 687 -22.81 14.14 23.43
C ARG A 687 -21.29 14.09 23.67
N GLY A 688 -20.55 13.83 22.59
CA GLY A 688 -19.10 13.76 22.61
C GLY A 688 -18.50 12.42 23.01
N LEU A 689 -19.28 11.47 23.52
CA LEU A 689 -18.80 10.13 23.86
C LEU A 689 -19.22 9.13 22.78
N GLU A 690 -18.23 8.46 22.20
CA GLU A 690 -18.41 7.31 21.31
C GLU A 690 -17.64 6.11 21.87
N ILE A 691 -18.32 4.99 21.97
CA ILE A 691 -17.72 3.70 22.36
C ILE A 691 -18.00 2.73 21.23
N SER A 692 -16.94 2.29 20.55
CA SER A 692 -17.07 1.31 19.48
C SER A 692 -16.30 0.02 19.81
N ASN A 693 -16.89 -1.10 19.43
CA ASN A 693 -16.29 -2.41 19.56
C ASN A 693 -16.47 -3.15 18.25
N SER A 694 -15.43 -3.89 17.84
CA SER A 694 -15.53 -4.81 16.72
C SER A 694 -14.94 -6.16 17.06
N PHE A 695 -15.54 -7.21 16.49
CA PHE A 695 -15.10 -8.58 16.59
C PHE A 695 -14.99 -9.14 15.19
N SER A 696 -13.88 -9.78 14.90
CA SER A 696 -13.60 -10.43 13.61
C SER A 696 -13.24 -11.88 13.85
N TRP A 697 -13.91 -12.76 13.11
CA TRP A 697 -13.60 -14.18 13.06
C TRP A 697 -13.30 -14.56 11.62
N ASN A 698 -12.15 -15.20 11.41
CA ASN A 698 -11.71 -15.71 10.11
C ASN A 698 -11.23 -17.15 10.24
N ASN A 699 -11.88 -18.06 9.54
CA ASN A 699 -11.50 -19.46 9.47
C ASN A 699 -11.05 -19.79 8.05
N ALA A 700 -9.81 -19.43 7.75
CA ALA A 700 -9.14 -19.70 6.48
C ALA A 700 -8.40 -21.04 6.57
N VAL A 701 -8.69 -21.98 5.66
CA VAL A 701 -8.23 -23.37 5.72
C VAL A 701 -7.80 -23.82 4.32
N TYR A 702 -6.58 -24.33 4.24
CA TYR A 702 -6.06 -24.94 3.01
C TYR A 702 -6.82 -26.24 2.68
N GLN A 703 -7.05 -26.47 1.39
CA GLN A 703 -7.75 -27.64 0.85
C GLN A 703 -6.88 -28.47 -0.09
N GLY A 704 -5.67 -28.00 -0.39
CA GLY A 704 -4.76 -28.61 -1.34
C GLY A 704 -3.57 -29.32 -0.71
N SER A 705 -2.55 -29.53 -1.51
CA SER A 705 -1.26 -30.10 -1.11
C SER A 705 -0.13 -29.28 -1.75
N LEU A 706 1.05 -29.31 -1.15
CA LEU A 706 2.27 -28.79 -1.74
C LEU A 706 2.68 -29.62 -2.97
N PRO A 707 3.54 -29.10 -3.85
CA PRO A 707 4.01 -29.83 -5.04
C PRO A 707 4.70 -31.17 -4.75
N ASP A 708 5.32 -31.31 -3.58
CA ASP A 708 5.94 -32.54 -3.11
C ASP A 708 4.93 -33.60 -2.62
N GLY A 709 3.63 -33.29 -2.65
CA GLY A 709 2.56 -34.17 -2.19
C GLY A 709 2.18 -34.00 -0.71
N THR A 710 2.89 -33.16 0.06
CA THR A 710 2.56 -32.87 1.46
C THR A 710 1.16 -32.25 1.56
N SER A 711 0.25 -32.94 2.27
CA SER A 711 -1.15 -32.47 2.38
C SER A 711 -1.29 -31.31 3.35
N LEU A 712 -1.85 -30.22 2.87
CA LEU A 712 -2.23 -29.06 3.69
C LEU A 712 -3.72 -29.06 4.06
N LYS A 713 -4.47 -30.07 3.65
CA LYS A 713 -5.92 -30.13 3.88
C LYS A 713 -6.26 -30.03 5.37
N GLY A 714 -7.09 -29.04 5.71
CA GLY A 714 -7.52 -28.79 7.08
C GLY A 714 -6.56 -27.92 7.90
N LYS A 715 -5.39 -27.55 7.35
CA LYS A 715 -4.45 -26.62 8.00
C LYS A 715 -4.92 -25.19 7.86
N HIS A 716 -4.74 -24.38 8.92
CA HIS A 716 -5.10 -22.97 8.93
C HIS A 716 -4.07 -22.14 8.20
N GLN A 717 -4.54 -21.03 7.63
CA GLN A 717 -3.72 -20.02 7.00
C GLN A 717 -2.62 -19.52 7.94
N VAL A 718 -1.42 -19.32 7.37
CA VAL A 718 -0.28 -18.76 8.07
C VAL A 718 -0.42 -17.25 8.26
N TYR A 719 0.18 -16.71 9.31
CA TYR A 719 0.39 -15.29 9.64
C TYR A 719 -0.86 -14.46 9.97
N TYR A 720 -2.07 -14.94 9.69
CA TYR A 720 -3.30 -14.20 9.98
C TYR A 720 -4.03 -14.76 11.21
N PRO A 721 -4.50 -13.91 12.14
CA PRO A 721 -5.18 -14.35 13.35
C PRO A 721 -6.60 -14.86 13.04
N LYS A 722 -7.01 -15.94 13.70
CA LYS A 722 -8.37 -16.47 13.59
C LYS A 722 -9.40 -15.56 14.26
N PHE A 723 -9.02 -14.89 15.35
CA PHE A 723 -9.88 -13.96 16.08
C PHE A 723 -9.18 -12.65 16.32
N MET A 724 -9.89 -11.55 16.10
CA MET A 724 -9.49 -10.21 16.49
C MET A 724 -10.63 -9.52 17.21
N TYR A 725 -10.28 -8.72 18.21
CA TYR A 725 -11.21 -7.83 18.88
C TYR A 725 -10.59 -6.45 19.00
N LYS A 726 -11.39 -5.41 18.76
CA LYS A 726 -10.95 -4.01 18.89
C LYS A 726 -11.99 -3.25 19.68
N ALA A 727 -11.51 -2.45 20.62
CA ALA A 727 -12.31 -1.50 21.38
C ALA A 727 -11.75 -0.09 21.19
N ASN A 728 -12.61 0.86 20.86
CA ASN A 728 -12.28 2.27 20.79
C ASN A 728 -13.24 3.07 21.66
N LEU A 729 -12.70 3.96 22.47
CA LEU A 729 -13.44 4.92 23.26
C LEU A 729 -12.92 6.31 22.89
N THR A 730 -13.79 7.15 22.33
CA THR A 730 -13.48 8.55 22.05
C THR A 730 -14.41 9.45 22.87
N TYR A 731 -13.81 10.40 23.60
CA TYR A 731 -14.56 11.39 24.34
C TYR A 731 -14.09 12.80 24.01
N THR A 732 -14.96 13.56 23.39
CA THR A 732 -14.74 14.99 23.07
C THR A 732 -15.54 15.85 24.04
N TRP A 733 -14.82 16.62 24.85
CA TRP A 733 -15.39 17.56 25.80
C TRP A 733 -14.89 18.96 25.52
N HIS A 734 -15.78 19.81 25.04
CA HIS A 734 -15.44 21.17 24.58
C HIS A 734 -14.30 21.18 23.53
N ARG A 735 -13.09 21.57 23.98
CA ARG A 735 -11.89 21.68 23.16
C ARG A 735 -10.89 20.53 23.38
N ALA A 736 -11.20 19.64 24.29
CA ALA A 736 -10.38 18.48 24.60
C ALA A 736 -10.96 17.22 23.97
N MET A 737 -10.12 16.33 23.51
CA MET A 737 -10.48 15.01 23.01
C MET A 737 -9.56 13.98 23.66
N PHE A 738 -10.13 12.83 24.02
CA PHE A 738 -9.42 11.63 24.46
C PHE A 738 -9.87 10.45 23.62
N ASN A 739 -8.90 9.66 23.18
CA ASN A 739 -9.14 8.42 22.45
C ASN A 739 -8.31 7.31 23.09
N PHE A 740 -8.98 6.25 23.52
CA PHE A 740 -8.35 5.01 23.97
C PHE A 740 -8.72 3.90 23.00
N ASN A 741 -7.74 3.14 22.56
CA ASN A 741 -7.98 1.95 21.77
C ASN A 741 -7.24 0.74 22.33
N ALA A 742 -7.86 -0.42 22.21
CA ALA A 742 -7.30 -1.71 22.60
C ALA A 742 -7.57 -2.73 21.49
N THR A 743 -6.56 -3.55 21.19
CA THR A 743 -6.65 -4.58 20.18
C THR A 743 -6.19 -5.91 20.73
N TYR A 744 -6.99 -6.96 20.51
CA TYR A 744 -6.61 -8.35 20.73
C TYR A 744 -6.39 -9.04 19.40
N SER A 745 -5.30 -9.78 19.29
CA SER A 745 -5.01 -10.71 18.20
C SER A 745 -4.80 -12.11 18.78
N SER A 746 -5.52 -13.10 18.26
CA SER A 746 -5.30 -14.49 18.63
C SER A 746 -3.94 -14.98 18.12
N ALA A 747 -3.50 -16.16 18.60
CA ALA A 747 -2.32 -16.81 18.06
C ALA A 747 -2.46 -17.02 16.55
N ARG A 748 -1.31 -16.91 15.84
CA ARG A 748 -1.19 -17.03 14.39
C ARG A 748 -0.30 -18.23 14.05
N GLN A 749 -0.66 -19.00 13.04
CA GLN A 749 0.18 -20.08 12.56
C GLN A 749 1.42 -19.50 11.85
N MET A 750 2.60 -20.09 12.11
CA MET A 750 3.85 -19.72 11.45
C MET A 750 4.15 -20.61 10.24
N THR A 751 3.77 -21.87 10.32
CA THR A 751 4.13 -22.90 9.36
C THR A 751 2.90 -23.45 8.64
N TYR A 752 3.08 -23.96 7.44
CA TYR A 752 1.99 -24.59 6.68
C TYR A 752 1.43 -25.84 7.40
N MET A 753 2.26 -26.58 8.15
CA MET A 753 1.80 -27.74 8.92
C MET A 753 1.15 -27.36 10.26
N ASN A 754 1.13 -26.06 10.62
CA ASN A 754 0.57 -25.53 11.86
C ASN A 754 1.18 -26.15 13.14
N ASP A 755 2.43 -26.55 13.07
CA ASP A 755 3.18 -27.09 14.22
C ASP A 755 3.83 -26.00 15.05
N GLU A 756 3.94 -24.74 14.51
CA GLU A 756 4.47 -23.59 15.19
C GLU A 756 3.50 -22.39 15.16
N GLN A 757 3.51 -21.58 16.24
CA GLN A 757 2.59 -20.47 16.44
C GLN A 757 3.28 -19.24 17.03
N ILE A 758 2.85 -18.06 16.58
CA ILE A 758 3.11 -16.78 17.23
C ILE A 758 2.04 -16.59 18.32
N PRO A 759 2.45 -16.27 19.57
CA PRO A 759 1.50 -16.11 20.67
C PRO A 759 0.46 -15.00 20.46
N ALA A 760 -0.71 -15.19 21.05
CA ALA A 760 -1.73 -14.16 21.15
C ALA A 760 -1.27 -12.97 22.00
N TYR A 761 -1.80 -11.77 21.69
CA TYR A 761 -1.47 -10.56 22.46
C TYR A 761 -2.64 -9.59 22.56
N TRP A 762 -2.54 -8.72 23.59
CA TRP A 762 -3.30 -7.48 23.70
C TRP A 762 -2.34 -6.31 23.61
N THR A 763 -2.74 -5.27 22.87
CA THR A 763 -2.05 -3.96 22.88
C THR A 763 -3.08 -2.87 23.07
N SER A 764 -2.65 -1.71 23.57
CA SER A 764 -3.52 -0.56 23.79
C SER A 764 -2.77 0.72 23.59
N ASN A 765 -3.45 1.74 23.06
CA ASN A 765 -2.90 3.07 22.84
C ASN A 765 -3.81 4.12 23.48
N LEU A 766 -3.23 5.25 23.86
CA LEU A 766 -3.95 6.39 24.40
C LEU A 766 -3.55 7.64 23.64
N ASN A 767 -4.52 8.38 23.13
CA ASN A 767 -4.32 9.65 22.47
C ASN A 767 -5.17 10.73 23.13
N GLY A 768 -4.71 11.97 23.07
CA GLY A 768 -5.47 13.11 23.52
C GLY A 768 -5.07 14.37 22.80
N SER A 769 -5.99 15.30 22.65
CA SER A 769 -5.70 16.59 22.04
C SER A 769 -6.47 17.73 22.72
N TYR A 770 -5.90 18.92 22.61
CA TYR A 770 -6.54 20.15 23.05
C TYR A 770 -6.45 21.23 21.98
N ASN A 771 -7.61 21.80 21.62
CA ASN A 771 -7.71 22.87 20.63
C ASN A 771 -7.84 24.22 21.34
N PHE A 772 -6.79 25.03 21.29
CA PHE A 772 -6.79 26.38 21.88
C PHE A 772 -7.66 27.38 21.10
N GLY A 773 -8.01 27.05 19.84
CA GLY A 773 -8.69 27.97 18.95
C GLY A 773 -7.78 29.11 18.48
N LYS A 774 -8.36 30.30 18.27
CA LYS A 774 -7.61 31.47 17.80
C LYS A 774 -6.67 31.99 18.89
N VAL A 775 -5.38 32.08 18.59
CA VAL A 775 -4.36 32.65 19.48
C VAL A 775 -3.47 33.58 18.66
N GLY A 776 -3.51 34.88 18.96
CA GLY A 776 -2.78 35.90 18.21
C GLY A 776 -3.17 35.92 16.73
N PHE A 777 -2.20 35.74 15.83
CA PHE A 777 -2.40 35.68 14.38
C PHE A 777 -2.79 34.27 13.89
N ALA A 778 -2.57 33.23 14.69
CA ALA A 778 -2.98 31.86 14.34
C ALA A 778 -4.51 31.71 14.53
N GLN A 779 -5.17 31.19 13.50
CA GLN A 779 -6.62 30.96 13.54
C GLN A 779 -6.97 29.76 14.41
N ASN A 780 -6.05 28.77 14.49
CA ASN A 780 -6.21 27.60 15.32
C ASN A 780 -4.85 27.07 15.78
N ILE A 781 -4.71 26.80 17.07
CA ILE A 781 -3.57 26.05 17.63
C ILE A 781 -4.11 24.80 18.29
N LYS A 782 -3.55 23.65 17.93
CA LYS A 782 -3.89 22.33 18.49
C LYS A 782 -2.64 21.67 19.03
N THR A 783 -2.74 21.08 20.22
CA THR A 783 -1.74 20.15 20.76
C THR A 783 -2.32 18.74 20.78
N THR A 784 -1.48 17.75 20.52
CA THR A 784 -1.86 16.34 20.59
C THR A 784 -0.78 15.59 21.39
N PHE A 785 -1.16 14.58 22.15
CA PHE A 785 -0.25 13.62 22.73
C PHE A 785 -0.73 12.20 22.42
N GLY A 786 0.19 11.27 22.34
CA GLY A 786 -0.08 9.86 22.10
C GLY A 786 0.86 8.97 22.90
N ILE A 787 0.34 7.83 23.33
CA ILE A 787 1.10 6.75 23.95
C ILE A 787 0.75 5.48 23.18
N THR A 788 1.74 4.91 22.47
CA THR A 788 1.58 3.61 21.83
C THR A 788 2.03 2.51 22.77
N ASN A 789 1.47 1.31 22.62
CA ASN A 789 1.74 0.17 23.49
C ASN A 789 1.74 0.55 25.00
N LEU A 790 0.64 1.15 25.45
CA LEU A 790 0.46 1.76 26.79
C LEU A 790 0.94 0.86 27.94
N PHE A 791 0.73 -0.45 27.84
CA PHE A 791 1.12 -1.41 28.88
C PHE A 791 2.49 -2.06 28.65
N ASN A 792 3.28 -1.57 27.67
CA ASN A 792 4.61 -2.07 27.33
C ASN A 792 4.64 -3.59 27.05
N LYS A 793 3.64 -4.07 26.33
CA LYS A 793 3.54 -5.50 25.97
C LYS A 793 4.69 -5.88 25.03
N ASN A 794 5.41 -6.96 25.34
CA ASN A 794 6.35 -7.59 24.41
C ASN A 794 5.58 -8.59 23.55
N TYR A 795 5.57 -8.40 22.21
CA TYR A 795 4.85 -9.25 21.28
C TYR A 795 5.47 -9.17 19.88
N ILE A 796 5.15 -10.14 19.03
CA ILE A 796 5.53 -10.09 17.62
C ILE A 796 4.51 -9.24 16.87
N GLY A 797 4.94 -8.10 16.37
CA GLY A 797 4.13 -7.14 15.60
C GLY A 797 3.93 -7.60 14.17
N GLY A 798 4.99 -8.00 13.49
CA GLY A 798 5.02 -8.38 12.09
C GLY A 798 5.67 -9.72 11.82
N VAL A 799 5.40 -10.26 10.63
CA VAL A 799 6.13 -11.39 10.04
C VAL A 799 6.36 -11.05 8.58
N TYR A 800 7.60 -11.20 8.13
CA TYR A 800 7.98 -10.96 6.75
C TYR A 800 8.56 -12.24 6.12
N GLY A 801 8.30 -12.40 4.82
CA GLY A 801 8.91 -13.46 4.03
C GLY A 801 8.05 -14.71 3.87
N ALA A 802 8.71 -15.78 3.44
CA ALA A 802 8.09 -17.05 3.13
C ALA A 802 7.88 -17.90 4.38
N ALA A 803 6.72 -18.54 4.50
CA ALA A 803 6.48 -19.48 5.58
C ALA A 803 7.21 -20.81 5.33
N SER A 804 7.74 -21.40 6.38
CA SER A 804 8.27 -22.76 6.36
C SER A 804 7.16 -23.81 6.25
N VAL A 805 7.48 -24.97 5.70
CA VAL A 805 6.54 -26.11 5.70
C VAL A 805 6.26 -26.54 7.13
N SER A 806 7.32 -26.75 7.93
CA SER A 806 7.25 -27.14 9.34
C SER A 806 8.51 -26.66 10.08
N GLY A 807 8.45 -26.56 11.42
CA GLY A 807 9.55 -26.09 12.26
C GLY A 807 9.65 -24.56 12.31
N ASP A 808 10.59 -24.01 13.11
CA ASP A 808 10.57 -22.61 13.50
C ASP A 808 11.74 -21.75 12.98
N ASN A 809 12.58 -22.29 12.10
CA ASN A 809 13.92 -21.71 11.92
C ASN A 809 14.02 -20.60 10.86
N ASN A 810 12.92 -20.20 10.20
CA ASN A 810 13.01 -19.41 8.99
C ASN A 810 12.18 -18.14 8.94
N ASP A 811 11.47 -17.85 10.01
CA ASP A 811 10.55 -16.72 9.97
C ASP A 811 11.25 -15.46 10.43
N ASN A 812 11.21 -14.42 9.59
CA ASN A 812 11.61 -13.08 9.97
C ASN A 812 10.50 -12.46 10.83
N LEU A 813 10.61 -12.67 12.15
CA LEU A 813 9.68 -12.10 13.12
C LEU A 813 10.12 -10.69 13.50
N PHE A 814 9.24 -9.72 13.34
CA PHE A 814 9.46 -8.36 13.79
C PHE A 814 8.80 -8.13 15.15
N VAL A 815 9.64 -7.85 16.13
CA VAL A 815 9.18 -7.58 17.50
C VAL A 815 8.67 -6.15 17.56
N ALA A 816 7.45 -5.96 18.02
CA ALA A 816 6.84 -4.65 18.13
C ALA A 816 7.58 -3.72 19.12
N ALA A 817 7.56 -2.44 18.81
CA ALA A 817 8.14 -1.40 19.63
C ALA A 817 7.63 -1.45 21.08
N PRO A 818 8.46 -1.04 22.07
CA PRO A 818 8.02 -0.87 23.44
C PRO A 818 6.98 0.26 23.54
N ARG A 819 6.60 0.62 24.76
CA ARG A 819 5.79 1.81 24.98
C ARG A 819 6.54 3.06 24.53
N GLU A 820 5.88 3.85 23.68
CA GLU A 820 6.42 5.09 23.16
C GLU A 820 5.49 6.26 23.47
N PHE A 821 6.05 7.46 23.56
CA PHE A 821 5.37 8.70 23.86
C PHE A 821 5.59 9.69 22.73
N PHE A 822 4.53 10.34 22.28
CA PHE A 822 4.56 11.35 21.23
C PHE A 822 3.76 12.58 21.66
N GLY A 823 4.20 13.74 21.20
CA GLY A 823 3.49 15.00 21.36
C GLY A 823 3.61 15.86 20.12
N SER A 824 2.55 16.53 19.72
CA SER A 824 2.57 17.45 18.60
C SER A 824 1.94 18.80 18.92
N VAL A 825 2.40 19.82 18.23
CA VAL A 825 1.81 21.17 18.22
C VAL A 825 1.61 21.56 16.76
N SER A 826 0.39 21.97 16.41
CA SER A 826 0.11 22.53 15.08
C SER A 826 -0.59 23.86 15.16
N ALA A 827 -0.32 24.72 14.16
CA ALA A 827 -0.92 26.03 14.02
C ALA A 827 -1.45 26.22 12.60
N GLN A 828 -2.64 26.79 12.48
CA GLN A 828 -3.28 27.13 11.20
C GLN A 828 -3.40 28.65 11.09
N PHE A 829 -3.14 29.21 9.91
CA PHE A 829 -3.16 30.64 9.61
C PHE A 829 -4.20 30.98 8.56
#